data_eff00db260e02fac8cfbdcfa5e237bf3
#
_entry.id   eff00db260e02fac8cfbdcfa5e237bf3
#
_cell.length_a   1.000
_cell.length_b   1.000
_cell.length_c   1.000
_cell.angle_alpha   90.00
_cell.angle_beta   90.00
_cell.angle_gamma   90.00
#
_symmetry.space_group_name_H-M   'P 1'
#
loop_
_entity.id
_entity.type
_entity.pdbx_description
1 polymer ?
#
loop_
_entity_poly.entity_id
_entity_poly.type
_entity_poly.pdbx_seq_one_letter_code
_entity_poly.pdbx_strand_id
1 'polypeptide(L)'
;MTSLPVAAVVPELLTALDASPQVLLTAPTGAGKSTWLPLRLLEHGGIKGRIILLEPRRLAARNVAQRLAELLNEKPGETVGYRMRAQSCVGPQTRLEVVTEGVLTRMIQRDPELTDVRLVILDEFHERSMQADLALALLLDVQQGLRDDLKLLIMSATLDNGRLQQLLPDAPMIISEGRTFPVERRYQPLAAHLRFDEAVAIATAELLRYESGSLLLFLPGVGEIQRVQEHLATRVGSDVVLCPLYGALTLAEQRQAILPAPQGQRKVVLATNIAETSLTIEGIRLVVDCAQERVARYDARTGLTRLITQRISQASMTQRAGRAGRLEPGICLHLLAKEQAERAASQGEPEILQSDLSGLLMELLQWGCTDPAQLNWLDTPPAINLQAAKQLLQMLGALAGDRLSARGQKMAMLGNDPRLAAMLVSASNDTEAATAAKLAAILEEPPRGGCTDLAVAFSRNHPAWQQRSQQLLKRLNVRSGQPDSTLLSPLLAQAFADRIARRRGQEGRYQLANGMGAMLDADDASGRHEWLIAPLLLQGSASPDARILLALPLEIDVLMQTCPELLQQSDTIEWDETQGTLKALRRSRIGQLTVKVQPLAKPSEEELHQAMLNGIRDKGLSMLNWTPEAEQFRLRLHCAATWLPEYDWPAVDEDSLLATLETWLLPHMSGVHSLRALKALNVGQALRGLLDWSMLQRLDSELPAHYTVPTGSRIAIRYHEDNPPALAVRMQEMFGEARTPTIAQGRVPLVLELLSPAQRPLQVTSDLSAFWQGSYREVQKEMKGRYPKHVWPDDPANTAPTRRTKKYS
;
A
#
# COMPACT_ATOMS: atom_id res chain seq x y z
N MET A 1 -37.27 -36.95 -7.86
CA MET A 1 -36.27 -36.03 -7.25
C MET A 1 -35.17 -35.83 -8.26
N THR A 2 -35.02 -34.63 -8.79
CA THR A 2 -33.92 -34.31 -9.69
C THR A 2 -32.62 -34.39 -8.91
N SER A 3 -31.72 -35.29 -9.26
CA SER A 3 -30.42 -35.41 -8.60
C SER A 3 -29.60 -34.15 -8.76
N LEU A 4 -29.00 -33.64 -7.66
CA LEU A 4 -28.09 -32.49 -7.70
C LEU A 4 -26.88 -32.79 -8.61
N PRO A 5 -26.38 -31.80 -9.36
CA PRO A 5 -25.26 -32.00 -10.28
C PRO A 5 -24.02 -32.62 -9.63
N VAL A 6 -23.68 -32.22 -8.39
CA VAL A 6 -22.52 -32.75 -7.67
C VAL A 6 -22.65 -34.26 -7.37
N ALA A 7 -23.87 -34.81 -7.35
CA ALA A 7 -24.10 -36.24 -7.06
C ALA A 7 -23.45 -37.15 -8.10
N ALA A 8 -23.30 -36.71 -9.34
CA ALA A 8 -22.66 -37.49 -10.41
C ALA A 8 -21.18 -37.75 -10.18
N VAL A 9 -20.49 -36.85 -9.47
CA VAL A 9 -19.03 -36.94 -9.22
C VAL A 9 -18.67 -37.50 -7.83
N VAL A 10 -19.68 -37.80 -6.99
CA VAL A 10 -19.43 -38.32 -5.63
C VAL A 10 -18.61 -39.60 -5.62
N PRO A 11 -18.87 -40.61 -6.44
CA PRO A 11 -18.05 -41.84 -6.44
C PRO A 11 -16.58 -41.57 -6.76
N GLU A 12 -16.30 -40.73 -7.75
CA GLU A 12 -14.96 -40.31 -8.12
C GLU A 12 -14.28 -39.53 -7.00
N LEU A 13 -15.03 -38.59 -6.37
CA LEU A 13 -14.54 -37.79 -5.25
C LEU A 13 -14.17 -38.64 -4.04
N LEU A 14 -14.98 -39.63 -3.68
CA LEU A 14 -14.70 -40.53 -2.57
C LEU A 14 -13.45 -41.38 -2.83
N THR A 15 -13.29 -41.91 -4.05
CA THR A 15 -12.10 -42.63 -4.45
C THR A 15 -10.85 -41.71 -4.37
N ALA A 16 -10.96 -40.47 -4.82
CA ALA A 16 -9.86 -39.52 -4.75
C ALA A 16 -9.48 -39.16 -3.31
N LEU A 17 -10.46 -38.97 -2.43
CA LEU A 17 -10.22 -38.68 -1.01
C LEU A 17 -9.58 -39.87 -0.28
N ASP A 18 -9.90 -41.12 -0.63
CA ASP A 18 -9.27 -42.29 -0.07
C ASP A 18 -7.79 -42.40 -0.51
N ALA A 19 -7.52 -42.05 -1.78
CA ALA A 19 -6.20 -42.21 -2.39
C ALA A 19 -5.25 -41.00 -2.14
N SER A 20 -5.76 -39.82 -1.95
CA SER A 20 -4.96 -38.58 -1.91
C SER A 20 -5.23 -37.77 -0.65
N PRO A 21 -4.21 -37.08 -0.09
CA PRO A 21 -4.39 -36.23 1.07
C PRO A 21 -5.10 -34.91 0.73
N GLN A 22 -5.03 -34.46 -0.52
CA GLN A 22 -5.67 -33.23 -1.00
C GLN A 22 -6.43 -33.50 -2.28
N VAL A 23 -7.64 -32.95 -2.38
CA VAL A 23 -8.50 -33.09 -3.57
C VAL A 23 -9.08 -31.72 -3.91
N LEU A 24 -9.14 -31.41 -5.19
CA LEU A 24 -9.75 -30.19 -5.71
C LEU A 24 -11.09 -30.52 -6.36
N LEU A 25 -12.15 -29.82 -5.98
CA LEU A 25 -13.47 -29.94 -6.59
C LEU A 25 -13.90 -28.60 -7.19
N THR A 26 -14.14 -28.59 -8.48
CA THR A 26 -14.78 -27.47 -9.16
C THR A 26 -16.24 -27.81 -9.43
N ALA A 27 -17.14 -27.02 -8.89
CA ALA A 27 -18.56 -27.14 -9.10
C ALA A 27 -19.23 -25.76 -9.09
N PRO A 28 -20.13 -25.47 -10.03
CA PRO A 28 -20.81 -24.18 -10.07
C PRO A 28 -21.68 -23.98 -8.84
N THR A 29 -22.05 -22.74 -8.57
CA THR A 29 -22.98 -22.39 -7.48
C THR A 29 -24.33 -23.07 -7.72
N GLY A 30 -24.92 -23.63 -6.65
CA GLY A 30 -26.19 -24.37 -6.76
C GLY A 30 -26.07 -25.87 -7.12
N ALA A 31 -24.86 -26.37 -7.36
CA ALA A 31 -24.63 -27.77 -7.65
C ALA A 31 -24.82 -28.72 -6.44
N GLY A 32 -25.00 -28.17 -5.24
CA GLY A 32 -25.14 -28.92 -3.98
C GLY A 32 -23.81 -29.19 -3.25
N LYS A 33 -22.72 -28.52 -3.65
CA LYS A 33 -21.37 -28.70 -3.05
C LYS A 33 -21.32 -28.33 -1.54
N SER A 34 -22.07 -27.32 -1.10
CA SER A 34 -22.05 -26.85 0.29
C SER A 34 -23.21 -27.42 1.11
N THR A 35 -24.37 -27.64 0.49
CA THR A 35 -25.64 -27.94 1.18
C THR A 35 -26.06 -29.40 1.11
N TRP A 36 -25.33 -30.26 0.43
CA TRP A 36 -25.65 -31.70 0.30
C TRP A 36 -24.41 -32.58 0.35
N LEU A 37 -23.34 -32.23 -0.37
CA LEU A 37 -22.11 -33.01 -0.45
C LEU A 37 -21.49 -33.36 0.90
N PRO A 38 -21.36 -32.41 1.87
CA PRO A 38 -20.75 -32.72 3.17
C PRO A 38 -21.43 -33.90 3.90
N LEU A 39 -22.75 -34.07 3.75
CA LEU A 39 -23.44 -35.20 4.37
C LEU A 39 -23.07 -36.52 3.70
N ARG A 40 -22.85 -36.52 2.38
CA ARG A 40 -22.42 -37.76 1.66
C ARG A 40 -20.99 -38.12 2.10
N LEU A 41 -20.15 -37.15 2.32
CA LEU A 41 -18.79 -37.38 2.86
C LEU A 41 -18.83 -37.90 4.29
N LEU A 42 -19.79 -37.42 5.11
CA LEU A 42 -19.95 -37.87 6.48
C LEU A 42 -20.39 -39.34 6.57
N GLU A 43 -21.17 -39.84 5.61
CA GLU A 43 -21.63 -41.21 5.52
C GLU A 43 -20.54 -42.17 4.99
N HIS A 44 -19.47 -41.65 4.40
CA HIS A 44 -18.38 -42.46 3.85
C HIS A 44 -17.55 -43.14 4.94
N GLY A 45 -17.42 -44.49 4.84
CA GLY A 45 -16.74 -45.27 5.86
C GLY A 45 -15.25 -44.99 6.02
N GLY A 46 -14.59 -44.39 5.05
CA GLY A 46 -13.18 -43.96 5.11
C GLY A 46 -12.95 -42.71 5.97
N ILE A 47 -14.00 -41.90 6.25
CA ILE A 47 -13.93 -40.68 7.04
C ILE A 47 -14.49 -40.95 8.43
N LYS A 48 -13.66 -41.57 9.26
CA LYS A 48 -13.98 -41.83 10.69
C LYS A 48 -13.49 -40.68 11.55
N GLY A 49 -14.34 -39.74 11.84
CA GLY A 49 -14.00 -38.55 12.63
C GLY A 49 -14.86 -37.36 12.27
N ARG A 50 -14.47 -36.20 12.76
CA ARG A 50 -15.15 -34.95 12.49
C ARG A 50 -14.76 -34.38 11.13
N ILE A 51 -15.70 -33.71 10.51
CA ILE A 51 -15.53 -32.91 9.30
C ILE A 51 -15.69 -31.44 9.65
N ILE A 52 -14.75 -30.61 9.27
CA ILE A 52 -14.83 -29.16 9.37
C ILE A 52 -15.09 -28.60 7.99
N LEU A 53 -16.16 -27.81 7.84
CA LEU A 53 -16.50 -27.09 6.62
C LEU A 53 -16.27 -25.60 6.86
N LEU A 54 -15.29 -25.04 6.17
CA LEU A 54 -15.04 -23.60 6.17
C LEU A 54 -15.99 -22.90 5.20
N GLU A 55 -16.76 -21.96 5.73
CA GLU A 55 -17.65 -21.10 4.95
C GLU A 55 -17.26 -19.65 5.23
N PRO A 56 -16.86 -18.84 4.23
CA PRO A 56 -16.26 -17.54 4.49
C PRO A 56 -17.20 -16.51 5.11
N ARG A 57 -18.50 -16.65 4.94
CA ARG A 57 -19.50 -15.66 5.38
C ARG A 57 -20.43 -16.18 6.47
N ARG A 58 -20.61 -15.40 7.53
CA ARG A 58 -21.42 -15.78 8.71
C ARG A 58 -22.85 -16.23 8.35
N LEU A 59 -23.52 -15.43 7.50
CA LEU A 59 -24.90 -15.76 7.10
C LEU A 59 -24.95 -17.07 6.30
N ALA A 60 -24.02 -17.26 5.39
CA ALA A 60 -23.87 -18.48 4.61
C ALA A 60 -23.58 -19.68 5.52
N ALA A 61 -22.64 -19.56 6.46
CA ALA A 61 -22.27 -20.62 7.39
C ALA A 61 -23.48 -21.09 8.20
N ARG A 62 -24.27 -20.18 8.75
CA ARG A 62 -25.47 -20.51 9.48
C ARG A 62 -26.53 -21.19 8.59
N ASN A 63 -26.79 -20.64 7.44
CA ASN A 63 -27.80 -21.18 6.50
C ASN A 63 -27.40 -22.58 5.98
N VAL A 64 -26.10 -22.77 5.70
CA VAL A 64 -25.57 -24.08 5.29
C VAL A 64 -25.72 -25.10 6.41
N ALA A 65 -25.33 -24.75 7.64
CA ALA A 65 -25.50 -25.64 8.80
C ALA A 65 -26.98 -26.00 9.05
N GLN A 66 -27.86 -25.03 8.98
CA GLN A 66 -29.27 -25.24 9.14
C GLN A 66 -29.83 -26.17 8.04
N ARG A 67 -29.47 -25.91 6.78
CA ARG A 67 -29.91 -26.73 5.65
C ARG A 67 -29.41 -28.18 5.74
N LEU A 68 -28.15 -28.37 6.14
CA LEU A 68 -27.60 -29.70 6.35
C LEU A 68 -28.30 -30.46 7.49
N ALA A 69 -28.61 -29.78 8.60
CA ALA A 69 -29.36 -30.36 9.71
C ALA A 69 -30.80 -30.73 9.30
N GLU A 70 -31.48 -29.86 8.56
CA GLU A 70 -32.82 -30.11 8.04
C GLU A 70 -32.88 -31.37 7.15
N LEU A 71 -31.83 -31.61 6.35
CA LEU A 71 -31.74 -32.82 5.51
C LEU A 71 -31.62 -34.10 6.33
N LEU A 72 -31.15 -34.01 7.57
CA LEU A 72 -31.11 -35.10 8.55
C LEU A 72 -32.35 -35.14 9.44
N ASN A 73 -33.33 -34.27 9.26
CA ASN A 73 -34.47 -34.05 10.16
C ASN A 73 -34.04 -33.72 11.61
N GLU A 74 -32.94 -33.00 11.75
CA GLU A 74 -32.32 -32.60 12.99
C GLU A 74 -32.30 -31.07 13.17
N LYS A 75 -31.99 -30.60 14.37
CA LYS A 75 -31.69 -29.20 14.63
C LYS A 75 -30.19 -28.97 14.61
N PRO A 76 -29.71 -27.75 14.24
CA PRO A 76 -28.30 -27.40 14.41
C PRO A 76 -27.85 -27.62 15.86
N GLY A 77 -26.68 -28.23 16.03
CA GLY A 77 -26.12 -28.59 17.33
C GLY A 77 -26.18 -30.09 17.62
N GLU A 78 -26.91 -30.86 16.84
CA GLU A 78 -26.90 -32.34 16.87
C GLU A 78 -25.75 -32.88 16.01
N THR A 79 -26.01 -33.63 14.96
CA THR A 79 -24.94 -34.15 14.04
C THR A 79 -24.23 -33.02 13.31
N VAL A 80 -24.95 -31.98 12.90
CA VAL A 80 -24.43 -30.79 12.22
C VAL A 80 -24.50 -29.60 13.18
N GLY A 81 -23.37 -28.92 13.36
CA GLY A 81 -23.30 -27.70 14.13
C GLY A 81 -22.58 -26.59 13.39
N TYR A 82 -22.50 -25.41 14.00
CA TYR A 82 -21.74 -24.30 13.48
C TYR A 82 -21.00 -23.53 14.57
N ARG A 83 -19.88 -22.93 14.21
CA ARG A 83 -19.12 -22.00 15.07
C ARG A 83 -18.79 -20.73 14.30
N MET A 84 -19.20 -19.61 14.84
CA MET A 84 -18.88 -18.27 14.33
C MET A 84 -18.29 -17.44 15.47
N ARG A 85 -17.76 -16.26 15.16
CA ARG A 85 -17.08 -15.39 16.13
C ARG A 85 -17.87 -15.13 17.44
N ALA A 86 -19.17 -14.99 17.34
CA ALA A 86 -20.04 -14.63 18.46
C ALA A 86 -21.10 -15.68 18.79
N GLN A 87 -21.24 -16.72 17.97
CA GLN A 87 -22.30 -17.72 18.08
C GLN A 87 -21.74 -19.11 17.85
N SER A 88 -22.14 -20.04 18.70
CA SER A 88 -21.77 -21.44 18.57
C SER A 88 -22.99 -22.29 18.86
N CYS A 89 -23.22 -23.27 17.99
CA CYS A 89 -24.27 -24.25 18.17
C CYS A 89 -23.70 -25.63 17.82
N VAL A 90 -23.02 -26.23 18.78
CA VAL A 90 -22.41 -27.55 18.68
C VAL A 90 -22.70 -28.36 19.94
N GLY A 91 -22.77 -29.66 19.81
CA GLY A 91 -23.01 -30.59 20.89
C GLY A 91 -21.98 -31.74 20.88
N PRO A 92 -22.07 -32.67 21.86
CA PRO A 92 -21.15 -33.78 21.98
C PRO A 92 -21.23 -34.78 20.82
N GLN A 93 -22.35 -34.78 20.10
CA GLN A 93 -22.58 -35.67 18.96
C GLN A 93 -22.34 -34.98 17.61
N THR A 94 -21.88 -33.72 17.60
CA THR A 94 -21.60 -33.00 16.38
C THR A 94 -20.39 -33.57 15.67
N ARG A 95 -20.60 -34.05 14.44
CA ARG A 95 -19.57 -34.61 13.57
C ARG A 95 -19.23 -33.75 12.38
N LEU A 96 -20.14 -32.87 11.96
CA LEU A 96 -19.93 -31.90 10.89
C LEU A 96 -20.11 -30.50 11.49
N GLU A 97 -19.02 -29.74 11.52
CA GLU A 97 -19.02 -28.36 12.00
C GLU A 97 -18.79 -27.41 10.83
N VAL A 98 -19.74 -26.50 10.63
CA VAL A 98 -19.59 -25.38 9.72
C VAL A 98 -18.95 -24.22 10.48
N VAL A 99 -17.79 -23.76 10.05
CA VAL A 99 -17.02 -22.73 10.73
C VAL A 99 -16.72 -21.55 9.80
N THR A 100 -16.61 -20.38 10.37
CA THR A 100 -16.10 -19.21 9.65
C THR A 100 -14.56 -19.14 9.73
N GLU A 101 -13.95 -18.42 8.83
CA GLU A 101 -12.49 -18.38 8.60
C GLU A 101 -11.67 -18.14 9.86
N GLY A 102 -11.95 -17.09 10.64
CA GLY A 102 -11.20 -16.80 11.84
C GLY A 102 -11.43 -17.84 12.98
N VAL A 103 -12.49 -18.64 12.91
CA VAL A 103 -12.72 -19.76 13.83
C VAL A 103 -11.82 -20.93 13.49
N LEU A 104 -11.69 -21.27 12.19
CA LEU A 104 -10.82 -22.36 11.76
C LEU A 104 -9.37 -22.08 12.14
N THR A 105 -8.84 -20.90 11.85
CA THR A 105 -7.47 -20.54 12.22
C THR A 105 -7.23 -20.69 13.71
N ARG A 106 -8.19 -20.28 14.53
CA ARG A 106 -8.11 -20.42 15.99
C ARG A 106 -8.19 -21.88 16.46
N MET A 107 -8.98 -22.72 15.80
CA MET A 107 -9.03 -24.14 16.08
C MET A 107 -7.65 -24.80 15.81
N ILE A 108 -7.03 -24.47 14.69
CA ILE A 108 -5.67 -24.95 14.33
C ILE A 108 -4.64 -24.46 15.34
N GLN A 109 -4.68 -23.20 15.76
CA GLN A 109 -3.75 -22.64 16.75
C GLN A 109 -3.89 -23.29 18.14
N ARG A 110 -5.11 -23.64 18.56
CA ARG A 110 -5.39 -24.27 19.86
C ARG A 110 -5.06 -25.76 19.88
N ASP A 111 -5.29 -26.43 18.78
CA ASP A 111 -5.05 -27.86 18.59
C ASP A 111 -4.38 -28.06 17.24
N PRO A 112 -3.03 -27.91 17.16
CA PRO A 112 -2.29 -28.04 15.90
C PRO A 112 -2.44 -29.41 15.25
N GLU A 113 -2.70 -30.46 16.01
CA GLU A 113 -2.97 -31.79 15.49
C GLU A 113 -4.39 -32.00 15.00
N LEU A 114 -5.29 -31.00 15.23
CA LEU A 114 -6.71 -31.13 14.89
C LEU A 114 -7.29 -32.47 15.31
N THR A 115 -7.13 -32.81 16.59
CA THR A 115 -7.56 -34.06 17.18
C THR A 115 -9.02 -34.37 16.80
N ASP A 116 -9.31 -35.61 16.42
CA ASP A 116 -10.62 -36.07 15.96
C ASP A 116 -11.11 -35.49 14.61
N VAL A 117 -10.41 -34.55 14.00
CA VAL A 117 -10.73 -34.05 12.66
C VAL A 117 -10.10 -34.93 11.60
N ARG A 118 -10.89 -35.37 10.64
CA ARG A 118 -10.42 -36.25 9.55
C ARG A 118 -10.39 -35.58 8.20
N LEU A 119 -11.31 -34.64 7.99
CA LEU A 119 -11.46 -33.90 6.74
C LEU A 119 -11.72 -32.44 7.06
N VAL A 120 -11.00 -31.56 6.38
CA VAL A 120 -11.28 -30.13 6.32
C VAL A 120 -11.68 -29.78 4.89
N ILE A 121 -12.83 -29.14 4.75
CA ILE A 121 -13.38 -28.68 3.49
C ILE A 121 -13.24 -27.15 3.47
N LEU A 122 -12.54 -26.63 2.47
CA LEU A 122 -12.42 -25.20 2.21
C LEU A 122 -13.38 -24.84 1.07
N ASP A 123 -14.54 -24.25 1.42
CA ASP A 123 -15.55 -23.87 0.42
C ASP A 123 -15.33 -22.46 -0.07
N GLU A 124 -15.84 -22.17 -1.27
CA GLU A 124 -15.74 -20.88 -1.95
C GLU A 124 -14.30 -20.34 -2.02
N PHE A 125 -13.34 -21.24 -2.21
CA PHE A 125 -11.91 -20.89 -2.16
C PHE A 125 -11.50 -19.89 -3.26
N HIS A 126 -12.23 -19.84 -4.37
CA HIS A 126 -12.04 -18.88 -5.45
C HIS A 126 -12.23 -17.40 -5.01
N GLU A 127 -12.90 -17.15 -3.90
CA GLU A 127 -12.99 -15.78 -3.35
C GLU A 127 -11.64 -15.26 -2.87
N ARG A 128 -10.66 -16.12 -2.62
CA ARG A 128 -9.28 -15.80 -2.26
C ARG A 128 -9.20 -14.81 -1.10
N SER A 129 -9.95 -15.06 -0.04
CA SER A 129 -9.82 -14.32 1.20
C SER A 129 -8.45 -14.59 1.85
N MET A 130 -7.91 -13.59 2.53
CA MET A 130 -6.64 -13.72 3.24
C MET A 130 -6.68 -14.85 4.28
N GLN A 131 -7.80 -15.00 4.96
CA GLN A 131 -7.97 -16.04 5.98
C GLN A 131 -8.06 -17.45 5.38
N ALA A 132 -8.65 -17.61 4.21
CA ALA A 132 -8.68 -18.89 3.53
C ALA A 132 -7.28 -19.28 3.03
N ASP A 133 -6.52 -18.34 2.49
CA ASP A 133 -5.13 -18.56 2.09
C ASP A 133 -4.25 -18.93 3.30
N LEU A 134 -4.42 -18.26 4.43
CA LEU A 134 -3.73 -18.60 5.69
C LEU A 134 -4.13 -20.00 6.19
N ALA A 135 -5.41 -20.31 6.20
CA ALA A 135 -5.90 -21.61 6.63
C ALA A 135 -5.31 -22.74 5.77
N LEU A 136 -5.25 -22.56 4.45
CA LEU A 136 -4.61 -23.51 3.55
C LEU A 136 -3.12 -23.68 3.88
N ALA A 137 -2.38 -22.59 4.04
CA ALA A 137 -0.96 -22.64 4.36
C ALA A 137 -0.69 -23.39 5.69
N LEU A 138 -1.48 -23.12 6.73
CA LEU A 138 -1.38 -23.80 8.02
C LEU A 138 -1.77 -25.29 7.93
N LEU A 139 -2.84 -25.62 7.19
CA LEU A 139 -3.28 -27.01 7.01
C LEU A 139 -2.27 -27.84 6.24
N LEU A 140 -1.62 -27.27 5.22
CA LEU A 140 -0.53 -27.93 4.51
C LEU A 140 0.67 -28.21 5.44
N ASP A 141 1.00 -27.25 6.31
CA ASP A 141 2.04 -27.42 7.32
C ASP A 141 1.67 -28.52 8.33
N VAL A 142 0.41 -28.55 8.78
CA VAL A 142 -0.12 -29.63 9.64
C VAL A 142 -0.01 -31.00 8.95
N GLN A 143 -0.38 -31.10 7.68
CA GLN A 143 -0.28 -32.36 6.94
C GLN A 143 1.18 -32.83 6.81
N GLN A 144 2.10 -31.91 6.54
CA GLN A 144 3.50 -32.26 6.35
C GLN A 144 4.21 -32.64 7.65
N GLY A 145 3.90 -31.96 8.75
CA GLY A 145 4.64 -32.07 9.99
C GLY A 145 3.96 -32.90 11.10
N LEU A 146 2.63 -32.91 11.13
CA LEU A 146 1.86 -33.45 12.26
C LEU A 146 0.85 -34.54 11.88
N ARG A 147 0.17 -34.41 10.76
CA ARG A 147 -0.97 -35.23 10.40
C ARG A 147 -0.98 -35.57 8.90
N ASP A 148 -0.24 -36.59 8.51
CA ASP A 148 -0.24 -37.11 7.14
C ASP A 148 -1.56 -37.79 6.73
N ASP A 149 -2.38 -38.16 7.71
CA ASP A 149 -3.71 -38.78 7.53
C ASP A 149 -4.87 -37.77 7.40
N LEU A 150 -4.63 -36.48 7.67
CA LEU A 150 -5.63 -35.42 7.51
C LEU A 150 -5.94 -35.21 6.03
N LYS A 151 -7.22 -35.17 5.69
CA LYS A 151 -7.68 -34.93 4.31
C LYS A 151 -8.11 -33.46 4.13
N LEU A 152 -7.78 -32.91 2.97
CA LEU A 152 -8.24 -31.58 2.55
C LEU A 152 -9.05 -31.70 1.27
N LEU A 153 -10.23 -31.07 1.26
CA LEU A 153 -11.04 -30.86 0.07
C LEU A 153 -11.18 -29.37 -0.18
N ILE A 154 -10.66 -28.89 -1.29
CA ILE A 154 -10.74 -27.49 -1.69
C ILE A 154 -11.80 -27.38 -2.78
N MET A 155 -12.86 -26.61 -2.51
CA MET A 155 -13.98 -26.42 -3.42
C MET A 155 -13.98 -25.02 -4.00
N SER A 156 -14.19 -24.92 -5.30
CA SER A 156 -14.22 -23.69 -6.06
C SER A 156 -15.38 -23.68 -7.05
N ALA A 157 -15.93 -22.51 -7.34
CA ALA A 157 -16.94 -22.34 -8.39
C ALA A 157 -16.35 -22.05 -9.78
N THR A 158 -15.04 -21.81 -9.87
CA THR A 158 -14.35 -21.48 -11.11
C THR A 158 -13.45 -22.61 -11.59
N LEU A 159 -13.33 -22.76 -12.92
CA LEU A 159 -12.49 -23.78 -13.56
C LEU A 159 -10.98 -23.44 -13.52
N ASP A 160 -10.62 -22.17 -13.33
CA ASP A 160 -9.23 -21.72 -13.31
C ASP A 160 -8.58 -22.00 -11.95
N ASN A 161 -8.15 -23.24 -11.77
CA ASN A 161 -7.40 -23.70 -10.60
C ASN A 161 -5.90 -23.89 -10.90
N GLY A 162 -5.38 -23.27 -11.95
CA GLY A 162 -4.00 -23.47 -12.40
C GLY A 162 -2.96 -23.21 -11.31
N ARG A 163 -3.14 -22.16 -10.50
CA ARG A 163 -2.26 -21.89 -9.36
C ARG A 163 -2.38 -22.93 -8.24
N LEU A 164 -3.59 -23.39 -7.94
CA LEU A 164 -3.81 -24.47 -6.97
C LEU A 164 -3.15 -25.77 -7.44
N GLN A 165 -3.22 -26.09 -8.72
CA GLN A 165 -2.54 -27.26 -9.28
C GLN A 165 -1.02 -27.14 -9.24
N GLN A 166 -0.48 -25.92 -9.39
CA GLN A 166 0.96 -25.68 -9.23
C GLN A 166 1.40 -25.87 -7.78
N LEU A 167 0.59 -25.40 -6.82
CA LEU A 167 0.87 -25.58 -5.40
C LEU A 167 0.69 -27.04 -4.96
N LEU A 168 -0.32 -27.72 -5.48
CA LEU A 168 -0.72 -29.08 -5.16
C LEU A 168 -0.72 -29.97 -6.43
N PRO A 169 0.46 -30.28 -7.00
CA PRO A 169 0.58 -30.94 -8.29
C PRO A 169 0.01 -32.35 -8.30
N ASP A 170 0.02 -33.02 -7.15
CA ASP A 170 -0.47 -34.41 -7.01
C ASP A 170 -1.94 -34.49 -6.61
N ALA A 171 -2.60 -33.36 -6.38
CA ALA A 171 -4.00 -33.34 -5.99
C ALA A 171 -4.91 -33.62 -7.21
N PRO A 172 -5.76 -34.68 -7.16
CA PRO A 172 -6.76 -34.90 -8.19
C PRO A 172 -7.72 -33.72 -8.32
N MET A 173 -8.04 -33.34 -9.54
CA MET A 173 -9.04 -32.31 -9.82
C MET A 173 -10.30 -32.95 -10.39
N ILE A 174 -11.42 -32.76 -9.69
CA ILE A 174 -12.73 -33.29 -10.07
C ILE A 174 -13.58 -32.09 -10.48
N ILE A 175 -14.25 -32.23 -11.63
CA ILE A 175 -15.11 -31.21 -12.22
C ILE A 175 -16.54 -31.73 -12.25
N SER A 176 -17.43 -31.02 -11.53
CA SER A 176 -18.88 -31.25 -11.63
C SER A 176 -19.50 -30.24 -12.59
N GLU A 177 -20.09 -30.72 -13.67
CA GLU A 177 -20.82 -29.86 -14.57
C GLU A 177 -22.18 -29.51 -13.96
N GLY A 178 -22.42 -28.20 -13.76
CA GLY A 178 -23.71 -27.76 -13.24
C GLY A 178 -24.81 -27.75 -14.29
N ARG A 179 -26.03 -27.84 -13.82
CA ARG A 179 -27.20 -27.52 -14.66
C ARG A 179 -27.44 -26.04 -14.61
N THR A 180 -26.90 -25.30 -15.56
CA THR A 180 -27.20 -23.86 -15.75
C THR A 180 -27.94 -23.72 -17.09
N PHE A 181 -28.88 -22.79 -17.09
CA PHE A 181 -29.51 -22.38 -18.33
C PHE A 181 -28.63 -21.40 -19.07
N PRO A 182 -28.72 -21.29 -20.39
CA PRO A 182 -27.92 -20.34 -21.15
C PRO A 182 -28.26 -18.90 -20.74
N VAL A 183 -27.23 -18.07 -20.66
CA VAL A 183 -27.34 -16.63 -20.39
C VAL A 183 -26.83 -15.86 -21.60
N GLU A 184 -27.72 -15.07 -22.20
CA GLU A 184 -27.34 -14.13 -23.25
C GLU A 184 -26.60 -12.96 -22.65
N ARG A 185 -25.34 -12.78 -23.02
CA ARG A 185 -24.51 -11.67 -22.55
C ARG A 185 -24.55 -10.52 -23.57
N ARG A 186 -25.03 -9.37 -23.14
CA ARG A 186 -25.08 -8.14 -23.91
C ARG A 186 -24.10 -7.12 -23.33
N TYR A 187 -23.58 -6.24 -24.19
CA TYR A 187 -22.61 -5.23 -23.80
C TYR A 187 -23.09 -3.86 -24.27
N GLN A 188 -23.20 -2.91 -23.36
CA GLN A 188 -23.66 -1.57 -23.64
C GLN A 188 -22.87 -0.57 -22.80
N PRO A 189 -21.91 0.18 -23.38
CA PRO A 189 -21.23 1.24 -22.67
C PRO A 189 -22.21 2.29 -22.15
N LEU A 190 -21.92 2.82 -20.97
CA LEU A 190 -22.67 3.94 -20.41
C LEU A 190 -22.48 5.20 -21.26
N ALA A 191 -23.54 6.00 -21.39
CA ALA A 191 -23.49 7.27 -22.11
C ALA A 191 -22.56 8.26 -21.39
N ALA A 192 -21.50 8.69 -22.06
CA ALA A 192 -20.43 9.52 -21.46
C ALA A 192 -20.91 10.92 -20.99
N HIS A 193 -22.01 11.43 -21.51
CA HIS A 193 -22.57 12.73 -21.13
C HIS A 193 -23.51 12.69 -19.92
N LEU A 194 -23.84 11.50 -19.43
CA LEU A 194 -24.70 11.31 -18.26
C LEU A 194 -23.85 10.97 -17.02
N ARG A 195 -24.39 11.31 -15.86
CA ARG A 195 -23.80 10.84 -14.60
C ARG A 195 -23.98 9.32 -14.48
N PHE A 196 -23.04 8.65 -13.85
CA PHE A 196 -23.02 7.20 -13.69
C PHE A 196 -24.37 6.65 -13.18
N ASP A 197 -24.88 7.23 -12.09
CA ASP A 197 -26.10 6.75 -11.41
C ASP A 197 -27.33 6.85 -12.35
N GLU A 198 -27.43 7.93 -13.07
CA GLU A 198 -28.49 8.17 -14.02
C GLU A 198 -28.39 7.26 -15.24
N ALA A 199 -27.19 7.09 -15.81
CA ALA A 199 -26.94 6.22 -16.95
C ALA A 199 -27.25 4.76 -16.63
N VAL A 200 -26.89 4.28 -15.44
CA VAL A 200 -27.21 2.92 -14.99
C VAL A 200 -28.72 2.74 -14.80
N ALA A 201 -29.40 3.73 -14.21
CA ALA A 201 -30.84 3.68 -14.03
C ALA A 201 -31.60 3.64 -15.37
N ILE A 202 -31.17 4.43 -16.35
CA ILE A 202 -31.75 4.42 -17.70
C ILE A 202 -31.57 3.06 -18.36
N ALA A 203 -30.35 2.52 -18.39
CA ALA A 203 -30.09 1.22 -19.00
C ALA A 203 -30.87 0.08 -18.33
N THR A 204 -31.01 0.12 -17.00
CA THR A 204 -31.77 -0.85 -16.22
C THR A 204 -33.28 -0.75 -16.53
N ALA A 205 -33.84 0.45 -16.56
CA ALA A 205 -35.23 0.68 -16.86
C ALA A 205 -35.58 0.26 -18.32
N GLU A 206 -34.66 0.49 -19.25
CA GLU A 206 -34.79 0.08 -20.64
C GLU A 206 -34.83 -1.45 -20.75
N LEU A 207 -33.93 -2.16 -20.09
CA LEU A 207 -33.95 -3.62 -20.09
C LEU A 207 -35.24 -4.18 -19.48
N LEU A 208 -35.76 -3.59 -18.40
CA LEU A 208 -37.03 -3.98 -17.77
C LEU A 208 -38.25 -3.76 -18.69
N ARG A 209 -38.17 -2.79 -19.58
CA ARG A 209 -39.25 -2.49 -20.54
C ARG A 209 -39.39 -3.56 -21.62
N TYR A 210 -38.25 -4.08 -22.09
CA TYR A 210 -38.23 -5.04 -23.20
C TYR A 210 -38.20 -6.50 -22.79
N GLU A 211 -37.79 -6.78 -21.54
CA GLU A 211 -37.62 -8.13 -21.03
C GLU A 211 -38.48 -8.38 -19.79
N SER A 212 -38.95 -9.62 -19.65
CA SER A 212 -39.75 -10.07 -18.51
C SER A 212 -38.88 -10.65 -17.41
N GLY A 213 -39.39 -10.75 -16.19
CA GLY A 213 -38.72 -11.37 -15.05
C GLY A 213 -38.12 -10.33 -14.08
N SER A 214 -37.73 -10.79 -12.92
CA SER A 214 -37.05 -9.96 -11.91
C SER A 214 -35.59 -9.77 -12.27
N LEU A 215 -34.99 -8.65 -11.80
CA LEU A 215 -33.68 -8.19 -12.17
C LEU A 215 -32.76 -8.05 -10.95
N LEU A 216 -31.50 -8.42 -11.11
CA LEU A 216 -30.41 -8.16 -10.17
C LEU A 216 -29.45 -7.16 -10.80
N LEU A 217 -29.28 -6.02 -10.15
CA LEU A 217 -28.38 -4.96 -10.54
C LEU A 217 -27.17 -4.91 -9.61
N PHE A 218 -25.99 -5.11 -10.17
CA PHE A 218 -24.73 -5.00 -9.43
C PHE A 218 -24.16 -3.59 -9.48
N LEU A 219 -23.92 -3.00 -8.30
CA LEU A 219 -23.39 -1.67 -8.11
C LEU A 219 -22.17 -1.68 -7.16
N PRO A 220 -21.23 -0.71 -7.29
CA PRO A 220 -19.98 -0.76 -6.54
C PRO A 220 -20.12 -0.46 -5.06
N GLY A 221 -21.15 0.26 -4.63
CA GLY A 221 -21.31 0.64 -3.23
C GLY A 221 -22.69 1.13 -2.85
N VAL A 222 -22.89 1.34 -1.54
CA VAL A 222 -24.19 1.73 -0.95
C VAL A 222 -24.66 3.10 -1.48
N GLY A 223 -23.76 4.06 -1.63
CA GLY A 223 -24.08 5.38 -2.16
C GLY A 223 -24.63 5.31 -3.59
N GLU A 224 -24.05 4.48 -4.43
CA GLU A 224 -24.55 4.24 -5.78
C GLU A 224 -25.90 3.52 -5.77
N ILE A 225 -26.10 2.56 -4.87
CA ILE A 225 -27.40 1.87 -4.69
C ILE A 225 -28.49 2.89 -4.39
N GLN A 226 -28.28 3.79 -3.43
CA GLN A 226 -29.26 4.80 -3.04
C GLN A 226 -29.61 5.75 -4.21
N ARG A 227 -28.60 6.30 -4.89
CA ARG A 227 -28.78 7.23 -5.99
C ARG A 227 -29.46 6.57 -7.20
N VAL A 228 -29.04 5.35 -7.54
CA VAL A 228 -29.65 4.60 -8.64
C VAL A 228 -31.10 4.21 -8.30
N GLN A 229 -31.40 3.85 -7.06
CA GLN A 229 -32.74 3.58 -6.58
C GLN A 229 -33.65 4.80 -6.73
N GLU A 230 -33.18 6.00 -6.38
CA GLU A 230 -33.91 7.25 -6.57
C GLU A 230 -34.23 7.50 -8.05
N HIS A 231 -33.24 7.32 -8.93
CA HIS A 231 -33.42 7.48 -10.38
C HIS A 231 -34.34 6.42 -10.98
N LEU A 232 -34.29 5.18 -10.51
CA LEU A 232 -35.16 4.09 -10.97
C LEU A 232 -36.62 4.29 -10.53
N ALA A 233 -36.84 4.77 -9.32
CA ALA A 233 -38.17 4.95 -8.77
C ALA A 233 -39.08 5.81 -9.66
N THR A 234 -38.51 6.75 -10.40
CA THR A 234 -39.22 7.61 -11.34
C THR A 234 -39.36 7.01 -12.75
N ARG A 235 -38.69 5.88 -13.05
CA ARG A 235 -38.61 5.30 -14.41
C ARG A 235 -39.27 3.93 -14.53
N VAL A 236 -39.65 3.32 -13.42
CA VAL A 236 -40.32 2.01 -13.38
C VAL A 236 -41.77 2.11 -12.96
N GLY A 237 -42.59 1.14 -13.36
CA GLY A 237 -44.01 1.08 -13.00
C GLY A 237 -44.23 0.65 -11.53
N SER A 238 -45.48 0.78 -11.08
CA SER A 238 -45.92 0.39 -9.73
C SER A 238 -45.87 -1.13 -9.46
N ASP A 239 -45.75 -1.91 -10.54
CA ASP A 239 -45.57 -3.36 -10.50
C ASP A 239 -44.12 -3.78 -10.18
N VAL A 240 -43.18 -2.84 -10.15
CA VAL A 240 -41.75 -3.10 -9.88
C VAL A 240 -41.39 -2.68 -8.45
N VAL A 241 -40.90 -3.63 -7.65
CA VAL A 241 -40.43 -3.38 -6.30
C VAL A 241 -38.89 -3.23 -6.30
N LEU A 242 -38.39 -2.13 -5.76
CA LEU A 242 -36.97 -1.87 -5.62
C LEU A 242 -36.45 -2.36 -4.25
N CYS A 243 -35.55 -3.31 -4.26
CA CYS A 243 -34.99 -3.96 -3.06
C CYS A 243 -33.48 -3.74 -2.97
N PRO A 244 -32.98 -2.81 -2.14
CA PRO A 244 -31.55 -2.71 -1.89
C PRO A 244 -31.02 -3.95 -1.14
N LEU A 245 -29.79 -4.37 -1.44
CA LEU A 245 -29.13 -5.50 -0.79
C LEU A 245 -27.65 -5.23 -0.54
N TYR A 246 -27.28 -4.99 0.69
CA TYR A 246 -25.89 -4.83 1.12
C TYR A 246 -25.71 -5.25 2.58
N GLY A 247 -24.48 -5.50 3.01
CA GLY A 247 -24.16 -6.13 4.29
C GLY A 247 -24.60 -5.36 5.55
N ALA A 248 -24.85 -4.06 5.43
CA ALA A 248 -25.26 -3.23 6.57
C ALA A 248 -26.78 -3.22 6.83
N LEU A 249 -27.58 -3.84 5.98
CA LEU A 249 -29.02 -3.97 6.17
C LEU A 249 -29.38 -4.95 7.28
N THR A 250 -30.56 -4.77 7.89
CA THR A 250 -31.13 -5.72 8.84
C THR A 250 -31.46 -7.04 8.15
N LEU A 251 -31.57 -8.11 8.90
CA LEU A 251 -31.96 -9.43 8.37
C LEU A 251 -33.34 -9.42 7.70
N ALA A 252 -34.27 -8.60 8.19
CA ALA A 252 -35.61 -8.46 7.59
C ALA A 252 -35.52 -7.81 6.20
N GLU A 253 -34.76 -6.74 6.07
CA GLU A 253 -34.53 -6.05 4.79
C GLU A 253 -33.80 -6.96 3.78
N GLN A 254 -32.77 -7.72 4.24
CA GLN A 254 -32.09 -8.68 3.40
C GLN A 254 -33.03 -9.80 2.91
N ARG A 255 -33.93 -10.31 3.78
CA ARG A 255 -34.92 -11.31 3.40
C ARG A 255 -35.86 -10.81 2.32
N GLN A 256 -36.30 -9.58 2.38
CA GLN A 256 -37.17 -8.99 1.37
C GLN A 256 -36.52 -8.99 -0.02
N ALA A 257 -35.20 -8.76 -0.10
CA ALA A 257 -34.46 -8.84 -1.35
C ALA A 257 -34.24 -10.27 -1.84
N ILE A 258 -34.10 -11.23 -0.93
CA ILE A 258 -33.78 -12.64 -1.25
C ILE A 258 -35.03 -13.42 -1.71
N LEU A 259 -36.17 -13.23 -1.05
CA LEU A 259 -37.41 -13.95 -1.35
C LEU A 259 -37.98 -13.55 -2.72
N PRO A 260 -38.81 -14.43 -3.36
CA PRO A 260 -39.46 -14.09 -4.62
C PRO A 260 -40.32 -12.81 -4.51
N ALA A 261 -40.50 -12.12 -5.63
CA ALA A 261 -41.43 -11.00 -5.69
C ALA A 261 -42.86 -11.47 -5.40
N PRO A 262 -43.71 -10.62 -4.79
CA PRO A 262 -45.12 -10.91 -4.62
C PRO A 262 -45.78 -11.21 -5.96
N GLN A 263 -46.85 -12.03 -5.94
CA GLN A 263 -47.55 -12.41 -7.12
C GLN A 263 -48.05 -11.20 -7.93
N GLY A 264 -47.77 -11.18 -9.22
CA GLY A 264 -48.13 -10.04 -10.10
C GLY A 264 -47.16 -8.88 -10.07
N GLN A 265 -46.08 -8.98 -9.31
CA GLN A 265 -45.02 -7.95 -9.23
C GLN A 265 -43.68 -8.49 -9.72
N ARG A 266 -42.81 -7.57 -10.10
CA ARG A 266 -41.38 -7.79 -10.41
C ARG A 266 -40.53 -7.13 -9.36
N LYS A 267 -39.37 -7.67 -9.06
CA LYS A 267 -38.40 -6.98 -8.19
C LYS A 267 -37.15 -6.61 -8.97
N VAL A 268 -36.54 -5.51 -8.55
CA VAL A 268 -35.17 -5.12 -8.90
C VAL A 268 -34.36 -5.11 -7.62
N VAL A 269 -33.42 -6.03 -7.52
CA VAL A 269 -32.51 -6.09 -6.39
C VAL A 269 -31.26 -5.28 -6.76
N LEU A 270 -31.00 -4.20 -6.01
CA LEU A 270 -29.80 -3.37 -6.17
C LEU A 270 -28.77 -3.84 -5.14
N ALA A 271 -27.73 -4.51 -5.60
CA ALA A 271 -26.77 -5.18 -4.72
C ALA A 271 -25.33 -4.79 -5.01
N THR A 272 -24.51 -4.91 -3.98
CA THR A 272 -23.05 -4.95 -4.13
C THR A 272 -22.60 -6.37 -4.48
N ASN A 273 -21.30 -6.63 -4.51
CA ASN A 273 -20.73 -7.97 -4.73
C ASN A 273 -21.21 -9.05 -3.74
N ILE A 274 -21.94 -8.69 -2.69
CA ILE A 274 -22.59 -9.64 -1.76
C ILE A 274 -23.51 -10.65 -2.49
N ALA A 275 -24.12 -10.22 -3.59
CA ALA A 275 -25.00 -11.06 -4.41
C ALA A 275 -24.24 -11.88 -5.47
N GLU A 276 -22.93 -11.76 -5.56
CA GLU A 276 -22.13 -12.43 -6.60
C GLU A 276 -21.96 -13.91 -6.32
N THR A 277 -21.72 -14.33 -5.07
CA THR A 277 -21.41 -15.73 -4.74
C THR A 277 -22.33 -16.33 -3.68
N SER A 278 -22.37 -15.81 -2.49
CA SER A 278 -22.84 -16.49 -1.28
C SER A 278 -24.34 -16.48 -1.04
N LEU A 279 -25.10 -15.64 -1.75
CA LEU A 279 -26.55 -15.54 -1.58
C LEU A 279 -27.30 -16.09 -2.78
N THR A 280 -28.29 -16.93 -2.53
CA THR A 280 -29.26 -17.32 -3.54
C THR A 280 -30.42 -16.35 -3.49
N ILE A 281 -30.59 -15.58 -4.57
CA ILE A 281 -31.70 -14.67 -4.75
C ILE A 281 -32.70 -15.35 -5.70
N GLU A 282 -33.92 -15.56 -5.22
CA GLU A 282 -34.92 -16.32 -5.98
C GLU A 282 -35.58 -15.44 -7.06
N GLY A 283 -35.92 -16.08 -8.19
CA GLY A 283 -36.73 -15.49 -9.25
C GLY A 283 -35.99 -14.54 -10.20
N ILE A 284 -34.64 -14.48 -10.16
CA ILE A 284 -33.86 -13.60 -11.04
C ILE A 284 -33.68 -14.22 -12.43
N ARG A 285 -34.13 -13.48 -13.47
CA ARG A 285 -33.90 -13.79 -14.89
C ARG A 285 -32.96 -12.78 -15.57
N LEU A 286 -32.97 -11.54 -15.11
CA LEU A 286 -32.21 -10.44 -15.70
C LEU A 286 -31.08 -10.02 -14.75
N VAL A 287 -29.90 -9.77 -15.30
CA VAL A 287 -28.78 -9.19 -14.57
C VAL A 287 -28.32 -7.93 -15.31
N VAL A 288 -28.10 -6.86 -14.59
CA VAL A 288 -27.36 -5.68 -15.06
C VAL A 288 -26.10 -5.57 -14.22
N ASP A 289 -24.97 -5.59 -14.90
CA ASP A 289 -23.66 -5.56 -14.28
C ASP A 289 -22.93 -4.27 -14.67
N CYS A 290 -22.70 -3.37 -13.70
CA CYS A 290 -21.94 -2.15 -13.92
C CYS A 290 -20.45 -2.41 -14.18
N ALA A 291 -19.99 -3.64 -14.07
CA ALA A 291 -18.62 -4.09 -14.25
C ALA A 291 -17.60 -3.38 -13.31
N GLN A 292 -18.10 -2.88 -12.19
CA GLN A 292 -17.29 -2.22 -11.17
C GLN A 292 -17.53 -2.84 -9.79
N GLU A 293 -16.52 -2.72 -8.96
CA GLU A 293 -16.58 -3.07 -7.55
C GLU A 293 -15.82 -2.04 -6.71
N ARG A 294 -16.17 -1.97 -5.43
CA ARG A 294 -15.43 -1.18 -4.45
C ARG A 294 -14.66 -2.13 -3.56
N VAL A 295 -13.33 -2.00 -3.59
CA VAL A 295 -12.42 -2.82 -2.80
C VAL A 295 -11.65 -1.97 -1.80
N ALA A 296 -11.34 -2.59 -0.67
CA ALA A 296 -10.45 -2.01 0.33
C ALA A 296 -9.00 -2.35 -0.05
N ARG A 297 -8.17 -1.33 -0.26
CA ARG A 297 -6.75 -1.49 -0.56
C ARG A 297 -5.89 -0.83 0.51
N TYR A 298 -5.04 -1.61 1.12
CA TYR A 298 -4.11 -1.14 2.14
C TYR A 298 -2.91 -0.43 1.49
N ASP A 299 -2.54 0.72 2.02
CA ASP A 299 -1.34 1.45 1.65
C ASP A 299 -0.31 1.33 2.78
N ALA A 300 0.74 0.54 2.56
CA ALA A 300 1.78 0.30 3.56
C ALA A 300 2.56 1.55 3.97
N ARG A 301 2.59 2.60 3.12
CA ARG A 301 3.26 3.86 3.45
C ARG A 301 2.47 4.69 4.47
N THR A 302 1.16 4.60 4.41
CA THR A 302 0.27 5.39 5.26
C THR A 302 -0.30 4.59 6.42
N GLY A 303 -0.26 3.26 6.35
CA GLY A 303 -0.90 2.37 7.31
C GLY A 303 -2.43 2.45 7.27
N LEU A 304 -3.01 2.99 6.20
CA LEU A 304 -4.45 3.14 6.04
C LEU A 304 -4.99 2.35 4.85
N THR A 305 -6.25 1.98 4.99
CA THR A 305 -7.00 1.35 3.92
C THR A 305 -7.76 2.40 3.12
N ARG A 306 -7.67 2.32 1.78
CA ARG A 306 -8.44 3.13 0.84
C ARG A 306 -9.56 2.30 0.24
N LEU A 307 -10.72 2.92 0.06
CA LEU A 307 -11.77 2.35 -0.77
C LEU A 307 -11.56 2.81 -2.21
N ILE A 308 -11.30 1.87 -3.10
CA ILE A 308 -11.06 2.11 -4.52
C ILE A 308 -12.19 1.49 -5.33
N THR A 309 -12.74 2.24 -6.27
CA THR A 309 -13.64 1.70 -7.28
C THR A 309 -12.81 1.27 -8.48
N GLN A 310 -12.92 0.00 -8.85
CA GLN A 310 -12.16 -0.59 -9.96
C GLN A 310 -13.05 -1.46 -10.83
N ARG A 311 -12.56 -1.81 -12.02
CA ARG A 311 -13.20 -2.80 -12.88
C ARG A 311 -13.05 -4.19 -12.29
N ILE A 312 -14.12 -4.97 -12.36
CA ILE A 312 -14.10 -6.38 -11.95
C ILE A 312 -13.38 -7.25 -12.96
N SER A 313 -12.98 -8.45 -12.52
CA SER A 313 -12.37 -9.47 -13.37
C SER A 313 -13.40 -10.12 -14.32
N GLN A 314 -12.89 -10.80 -15.36
CA GLN A 314 -13.73 -11.63 -16.26
C GLN A 314 -14.45 -12.75 -15.50
N ALA A 315 -13.77 -13.37 -14.53
CA ALA A 315 -14.37 -14.38 -13.66
C ALA A 315 -15.56 -13.83 -12.87
N SER A 316 -15.41 -12.64 -12.29
CA SER A 316 -16.50 -11.95 -11.58
C SER A 316 -17.67 -11.60 -12.53
N MET A 317 -17.38 -11.08 -13.74
CA MET A 317 -18.42 -10.83 -14.76
C MET A 317 -19.19 -12.11 -15.11
N THR A 318 -18.50 -13.24 -15.23
CA THR A 318 -19.11 -14.52 -15.51
C THR A 318 -19.97 -15.02 -14.35
N GLN A 319 -19.53 -14.87 -13.13
CA GLN A 319 -20.31 -15.23 -11.94
C GLN A 319 -21.57 -14.38 -11.80
N ARG A 320 -21.46 -13.06 -12.03
CA ARG A 320 -22.60 -12.14 -12.02
C ARG A 320 -23.60 -12.51 -13.10
N ALA A 321 -23.14 -12.76 -14.32
CA ALA A 321 -23.98 -13.21 -15.42
C ALA A 321 -24.70 -14.53 -15.11
N GLY A 322 -24.01 -15.46 -14.48
CA GLY A 322 -24.57 -16.77 -14.10
C GLY A 322 -25.76 -16.70 -13.14
N ARG A 323 -25.94 -15.55 -12.47
CA ARG A 323 -27.12 -15.33 -11.61
C ARG A 323 -28.44 -15.29 -12.40
N ALA A 324 -28.40 -14.94 -13.69
CA ALA A 324 -29.57 -14.89 -14.57
C ALA A 324 -30.01 -16.29 -15.05
N GLY A 325 -29.10 -17.25 -15.09
CA GLY A 325 -29.34 -18.60 -15.69
C GLY A 325 -29.60 -19.71 -14.68
N ARG A 326 -30.11 -19.44 -13.51
CA ARG A 326 -30.34 -20.46 -12.47
C ARG A 326 -31.61 -21.27 -12.64
N LEU A 327 -32.68 -20.62 -13.00
CA LEU A 327 -34.02 -21.22 -13.05
C LEU A 327 -34.54 -21.37 -14.50
N GLU A 328 -34.13 -20.49 -15.37
CA GLU A 328 -34.54 -20.36 -16.76
C GLU A 328 -33.45 -19.66 -17.58
N PRO A 329 -33.54 -19.70 -18.93
CA PRO A 329 -32.64 -18.89 -19.75
C PRO A 329 -32.77 -17.42 -19.40
N GLY A 330 -31.62 -16.76 -19.20
CA GLY A 330 -31.55 -15.38 -18.69
C GLY A 330 -30.74 -14.46 -19.60
N ILE A 331 -30.69 -13.20 -19.20
CA ILE A 331 -29.98 -12.14 -19.91
C ILE A 331 -29.11 -11.39 -18.90
N CYS A 332 -27.87 -11.13 -19.27
CA CYS A 332 -26.95 -10.28 -18.54
C CYS A 332 -26.50 -9.11 -19.43
N LEU A 333 -26.81 -7.90 -19.00
CA LEU A 333 -26.35 -6.67 -19.63
C LEU A 333 -25.13 -6.13 -18.87
N HIS A 334 -23.97 -6.21 -19.48
CA HIS A 334 -22.74 -5.58 -18.98
C HIS A 334 -22.64 -4.13 -19.47
N LEU A 335 -22.49 -3.18 -18.55
CA LEU A 335 -22.47 -1.76 -18.86
C LEU A 335 -21.07 -1.25 -19.25
N LEU A 336 -20.45 -1.96 -20.18
CA LEU A 336 -19.15 -1.59 -20.76
C LEU A 336 -19.08 -2.16 -22.20
N ALA A 337 -18.07 -1.71 -22.94
CA ALA A 337 -17.81 -2.27 -24.26
C ALA A 337 -17.26 -3.71 -24.16
N LYS A 338 -17.59 -4.55 -25.15
CA LYS A 338 -17.15 -5.95 -25.18
C LYS A 338 -15.62 -6.08 -25.12
N GLU A 339 -14.90 -5.23 -25.86
CA GLU A 339 -13.44 -5.19 -25.88
C GLU A 339 -12.85 -4.82 -24.51
N GLN A 340 -13.55 -3.99 -23.74
CA GLN A 340 -13.14 -3.65 -22.38
C GLN A 340 -13.34 -4.82 -21.41
N ALA A 341 -14.40 -5.60 -21.60
CA ALA A 341 -14.63 -6.82 -20.83
C ALA A 341 -13.57 -7.91 -21.14
N GLU A 342 -13.24 -8.08 -22.41
CA GLU A 342 -12.22 -9.03 -22.86
C GLU A 342 -10.79 -8.66 -22.40
N ARG A 343 -10.51 -7.39 -22.20
CA ARG A 343 -9.22 -6.88 -21.66
C ARG A 343 -9.15 -6.83 -20.15
N ALA A 344 -10.23 -7.09 -19.44
CA ALA A 344 -10.21 -7.13 -17.98
C ALA A 344 -9.33 -8.29 -17.50
N ALA A 345 -8.81 -8.16 -16.26
CA ALA A 345 -8.05 -9.25 -15.64
C ALA A 345 -8.89 -10.54 -15.63
N SER A 346 -8.26 -11.69 -15.85
CA SER A 346 -8.95 -12.97 -15.84
C SER A 346 -9.56 -13.30 -14.48
N GLN A 347 -8.81 -13.04 -13.41
CA GLN A 347 -9.18 -13.27 -12.01
C GLN A 347 -9.05 -12.00 -11.19
N GLY A 348 -9.77 -11.92 -10.07
CA GLY A 348 -9.60 -10.88 -9.06
C GLY A 348 -8.25 -11.00 -8.34
N GLU A 349 -7.73 -9.88 -7.88
CA GLU A 349 -6.51 -9.86 -7.07
C GLU A 349 -6.80 -10.46 -5.69
N PRO A 350 -5.98 -11.43 -5.21
CA PRO A 350 -6.17 -12.02 -3.89
C PRO A 350 -6.09 -10.99 -2.76
N GLU A 351 -6.91 -11.16 -1.74
CA GLU A 351 -6.96 -10.25 -0.59
C GLU A 351 -5.61 -10.11 0.12
N ILE A 352 -4.84 -11.20 0.20
CA ILE A 352 -3.51 -11.22 0.85
C ILE A 352 -2.51 -10.24 0.23
N LEU A 353 -2.68 -9.93 -1.07
CA LEU A 353 -1.79 -9.01 -1.80
C LEU A 353 -2.15 -7.53 -1.56
N GLN A 354 -3.32 -7.22 -1.01
CA GLN A 354 -3.84 -5.86 -0.94
C GLN A 354 -4.34 -5.43 0.44
N SER A 355 -4.21 -6.30 1.45
CA SER A 355 -4.72 -6.04 2.80
C SER A 355 -3.63 -5.70 3.80
N ASP A 356 -4.04 -5.16 4.95
CA ASP A 356 -3.21 -5.08 6.15
C ASP A 356 -2.89 -6.49 6.66
N LEU A 357 -1.62 -6.80 6.81
CA LEU A 357 -1.12 -8.11 7.22
C LEU A 357 -0.77 -8.21 8.69
N SER A 358 -1.09 -7.21 9.52
CA SER A 358 -0.72 -7.22 10.94
C SER A 358 -1.36 -8.38 11.71
N GLY A 359 -2.61 -8.67 11.45
CA GLY A 359 -3.31 -9.83 12.02
C GLY A 359 -2.73 -11.15 11.51
N LEU A 360 -2.48 -11.25 10.22
CA LEU A 360 -1.85 -12.42 9.60
C LEU A 360 -0.46 -12.70 10.20
N LEU A 361 0.37 -11.68 10.31
CA LEU A 361 1.71 -11.82 10.88
C LEU A 361 1.66 -12.30 12.32
N MET A 362 0.72 -11.78 13.12
CA MET A 362 0.54 -12.23 14.49
C MET A 362 0.13 -13.71 14.56
N GLU A 363 -0.75 -14.16 13.69
CA GLU A 363 -1.13 -15.58 13.57
C GLU A 363 0.05 -16.45 13.18
N LEU A 364 0.88 -16.02 12.23
CA LEU A 364 2.10 -16.74 11.83
C LEU A 364 3.12 -16.84 12.95
N LEU A 365 3.34 -15.76 13.68
CA LEU A 365 4.26 -15.74 14.83
C LEU A 365 3.74 -16.60 15.98
N GLN A 366 2.43 -16.65 16.21
CA GLN A 366 1.81 -17.57 17.17
C GLN A 366 1.99 -19.03 16.77
N TRP A 367 1.92 -19.32 15.47
CA TRP A 367 2.22 -20.65 14.93
C TRP A 367 3.70 -21.06 15.07
N GLY A 368 4.58 -20.09 15.33
CA GLY A 368 6.02 -20.29 15.40
C GLY A 368 6.76 -20.01 14.10
N CYS A 369 6.07 -19.49 13.09
CA CYS A 369 6.63 -19.13 11.80
C CYS A 369 7.16 -17.71 11.85
N THR A 370 8.47 -17.53 11.92
CA THR A 370 9.12 -16.21 11.93
C THR A 370 9.38 -15.67 10.52
N ASP A 371 9.49 -16.56 9.55
CA ASP A 371 9.64 -16.22 8.12
C ASP A 371 8.45 -16.77 7.35
N PRO A 372 7.52 -15.92 6.89
CA PRO A 372 6.36 -16.36 6.10
C PRO A 372 6.70 -17.19 4.87
N ALA A 373 7.89 -16.98 4.27
CA ALA A 373 8.33 -17.75 3.11
C ALA A 373 8.54 -19.25 3.39
N GLN A 374 8.59 -19.66 4.65
CA GLN A 374 8.71 -21.07 5.03
C GLN A 374 7.41 -21.88 4.83
N LEU A 375 6.27 -21.22 4.72
CA LEU A 375 4.99 -21.86 4.46
C LEU A 375 4.69 -21.95 2.95
N ASN A 376 3.84 -22.89 2.60
CA ASN A 376 3.38 -23.08 1.22
C ASN A 376 2.18 -22.19 0.92
N TRP A 377 2.45 -21.04 0.32
CA TRP A 377 1.44 -20.07 -0.08
C TRP A 377 1.02 -20.24 -1.53
N LEU A 378 -0.25 -20.01 -1.79
CA LEU A 378 -0.74 -19.85 -3.16
C LEU A 378 -0.24 -18.54 -3.78
N ASP A 379 -0.31 -17.46 -3.02
CA ASP A 379 0.38 -16.20 -3.28
C ASP A 379 1.11 -15.76 -2.01
N THR A 380 2.41 -15.54 -2.13
CA THR A 380 3.24 -15.13 -1.00
C THR A 380 2.84 -13.74 -0.50
N PRO A 381 2.67 -13.54 0.82
CA PRO A 381 2.38 -12.22 1.37
C PRO A 381 3.42 -11.17 0.93
N PRO A 382 3.01 -9.97 0.49
CA PRO A 382 3.93 -8.94 0.04
C PRO A 382 4.90 -8.48 1.13
N ALA A 383 6.20 -8.42 0.82
CA ALA A 383 7.23 -8.04 1.78
C ALA A 383 7.01 -6.64 2.37
N ILE A 384 6.54 -5.68 1.56
CA ILE A 384 6.29 -4.31 2.02
C ILE A 384 5.13 -4.26 3.04
N ASN A 385 4.08 -5.04 2.83
CA ASN A 385 2.95 -5.12 3.75
C ASN A 385 3.33 -5.86 5.03
N LEU A 386 4.16 -6.91 4.94
CA LEU A 386 4.72 -7.60 6.11
C LEU A 386 5.63 -6.68 6.93
N GLN A 387 6.43 -5.85 6.29
CA GLN A 387 7.29 -4.89 6.99
C GLN A 387 6.44 -3.84 7.74
N ALA A 388 5.40 -3.31 7.11
CA ALA A 388 4.46 -2.41 7.76
C ALA A 388 3.73 -3.09 8.94
N ALA A 389 3.33 -4.35 8.77
CA ALA A 389 2.74 -5.15 9.85
C ALA A 389 3.72 -5.34 11.02
N LYS A 390 4.98 -5.64 10.74
CA LYS A 390 6.03 -5.78 11.75
C LYS A 390 6.24 -4.48 12.53
N GLN A 391 6.29 -3.34 11.84
CA GLN A 391 6.42 -2.04 12.48
C GLN A 391 5.23 -1.73 13.40
N LEU A 392 4.01 -2.02 12.96
CA LEU A 392 2.82 -1.87 13.80
C LEU A 392 2.88 -2.76 15.05
N LEU A 393 3.23 -4.05 14.91
CA LEU A 393 3.36 -4.95 16.04
C LEU A 393 4.48 -4.53 17.01
N GLN A 394 5.58 -3.97 16.51
CA GLN A 394 6.63 -3.38 17.34
C GLN A 394 6.11 -2.19 18.13
N MET A 395 5.40 -1.27 17.48
CA MET A 395 4.78 -0.11 18.13
C MET A 395 3.82 -0.53 19.26
N LEU A 396 3.05 -1.60 19.04
CA LEU A 396 2.12 -2.15 20.03
C LEU A 396 2.81 -2.93 21.16
N GLY A 397 4.13 -3.11 21.11
CA GLY A 397 4.87 -3.90 22.09
C GLY A 397 4.63 -5.41 21.99
N ALA A 398 4.13 -5.87 20.84
CA ALA A 398 3.81 -7.27 20.60
C ALA A 398 5.03 -8.12 20.26
N LEU A 399 6.16 -7.52 19.91
CA LEU A 399 7.37 -8.23 19.49
C LEU A 399 8.52 -8.07 20.48
N ALA A 400 9.29 -9.14 20.64
CA ALA A 400 10.62 -9.18 21.25
C ALA A 400 11.57 -9.80 20.22
N GLY A 401 12.31 -8.95 19.48
CA GLY A 401 13.04 -9.35 18.28
C GLY A 401 12.07 -9.82 17.18
N ASP A 402 12.28 -11.02 16.67
CA ASP A 402 11.46 -11.61 15.60
C ASP A 402 10.34 -12.54 16.13
N ARG A 403 10.12 -12.58 17.44
CA ARG A 403 9.10 -13.43 18.08
C ARG A 403 8.10 -12.58 18.85
N LEU A 404 6.96 -13.18 19.20
CA LEU A 404 5.99 -12.54 20.08
C LEU A 404 6.59 -12.31 21.48
N SER A 405 6.41 -11.09 21.99
CA SER A 405 6.68 -10.76 23.39
C SER A 405 5.63 -11.44 24.31
N ALA A 406 5.83 -11.39 25.63
CA ALA A 406 4.82 -11.83 26.57
C ALA A 406 3.47 -11.08 26.37
N ARG A 407 3.53 -9.78 26.05
CA ARG A 407 2.37 -8.98 25.66
C ARG A 407 1.76 -9.49 24.35
N GLY A 408 2.60 -9.73 23.34
CA GLY A 408 2.16 -10.24 22.04
C GLY A 408 1.48 -11.60 22.11
N GLN A 409 1.97 -12.49 22.97
CA GLN A 409 1.33 -13.79 23.22
C GLN A 409 -0.08 -13.64 23.80
N LYS A 410 -0.27 -12.74 24.78
CA LYS A 410 -1.58 -12.43 25.32
C LYS A 410 -2.51 -11.83 24.27
N MET A 411 -2.00 -10.92 23.44
CA MET A 411 -2.75 -10.33 22.34
C MET A 411 -3.22 -11.38 21.33
N ALA A 412 -2.34 -12.29 20.94
CA ALA A 412 -2.65 -13.37 19.98
C ALA A 412 -3.75 -14.31 20.51
N MET A 413 -3.76 -14.61 21.79
CA MET A 413 -4.80 -15.44 22.42
C MET A 413 -6.20 -14.82 22.36
N LEU A 414 -6.30 -13.50 22.32
CA LEU A 414 -7.60 -12.82 22.19
C LEU A 414 -8.19 -12.95 20.78
N GLY A 415 -7.36 -13.10 19.76
CA GLY A 415 -7.79 -13.27 18.37
C GLY A 415 -8.57 -12.08 17.80
N ASN A 416 -8.28 -10.88 18.27
CA ASN A 416 -8.81 -9.63 17.78
C ASN A 416 -7.84 -8.97 16.80
N ASP A 417 -8.28 -7.87 16.20
CA ASP A 417 -7.37 -6.94 15.55
C ASP A 417 -6.20 -6.58 16.50
N PRO A 418 -4.95 -6.55 16.05
CA PRO A 418 -3.80 -6.32 16.93
C PRO A 418 -3.89 -5.04 17.77
N ARG A 419 -4.42 -3.95 17.21
CA ARG A 419 -4.62 -2.70 17.97
C ARG A 419 -5.61 -2.87 19.11
N LEU A 420 -6.74 -3.50 18.82
CA LEU A 420 -7.75 -3.75 19.85
C LEU A 420 -7.27 -4.75 20.90
N ALA A 421 -6.52 -5.77 20.47
CA ALA A 421 -5.89 -6.72 21.38
C ALA A 421 -4.88 -6.03 22.30
N ALA A 422 -4.05 -5.11 21.76
CA ALA A 422 -3.11 -4.33 22.57
C ALA A 422 -3.82 -3.47 23.63
N MET A 423 -4.91 -2.82 23.25
CA MET A 423 -5.74 -2.03 24.18
C MET A 423 -6.32 -2.91 25.30
N LEU A 424 -6.88 -4.06 24.93
CA LEU A 424 -7.49 -4.99 25.90
C LEU A 424 -6.46 -5.56 26.89
N VAL A 425 -5.28 -5.92 26.41
CA VAL A 425 -4.18 -6.48 27.22
C VAL A 425 -3.54 -5.42 28.12
N SER A 426 -3.66 -4.13 27.78
CA SER A 426 -3.11 -3.03 28.59
C SER A 426 -3.88 -2.77 29.89
N ALA A 427 -5.11 -3.28 30.00
CA ALA A 427 -5.94 -3.10 31.19
C ALA A 427 -5.31 -3.78 32.41
N SER A 428 -5.11 -3.04 33.48
CA SER A 428 -4.49 -3.49 34.73
C SER A 428 -5.49 -3.82 35.84
N ASN A 429 -6.74 -3.42 35.68
CA ASN A 429 -7.83 -3.67 36.62
C ASN A 429 -9.18 -3.88 35.92
N ASP A 430 -10.18 -4.28 36.64
CA ASP A 430 -11.50 -4.63 36.10
C ASP A 430 -12.21 -3.44 35.44
N THR A 431 -12.02 -2.22 35.93
CA THR A 431 -12.62 -1.01 35.36
C THR A 431 -11.99 -0.67 34.02
N GLU A 432 -10.65 -0.73 33.94
CA GLU A 432 -9.92 -0.58 32.65
C GLU A 432 -10.32 -1.67 31.68
N ALA A 433 -10.41 -2.92 32.09
CA ALA A 433 -10.85 -4.02 31.25
C ALA A 433 -12.27 -3.84 30.72
N ALA A 434 -13.21 -3.40 31.56
CA ALA A 434 -14.57 -3.11 31.14
C ALA A 434 -14.65 -1.95 30.14
N THR A 435 -13.85 -0.90 30.37
CA THR A 435 -13.75 0.25 29.46
C THR A 435 -13.13 -0.15 28.12
N ALA A 436 -12.01 -0.88 28.15
CA ALA A 436 -11.35 -1.38 26.94
C ALA A 436 -12.25 -2.33 26.13
N ALA A 437 -13.00 -3.22 26.80
CA ALA A 437 -13.92 -4.13 26.16
C ALA A 437 -15.07 -3.39 25.45
N LYS A 438 -15.64 -2.36 26.10
CA LYS A 438 -16.68 -1.52 25.49
C LYS A 438 -16.14 -0.71 24.31
N LEU A 439 -14.94 -0.13 24.45
CA LEU A 439 -14.26 0.56 23.35
C LEU A 439 -14.00 -0.37 22.17
N ALA A 440 -13.48 -1.56 22.42
CA ALA A 440 -13.22 -2.54 21.36
C ALA A 440 -14.51 -2.94 20.65
N ALA A 441 -15.61 -3.14 21.38
CA ALA A 441 -16.89 -3.45 20.78
C ALA A 441 -17.41 -2.32 19.86
N ILE A 442 -17.23 -1.06 20.26
CA ILE A 442 -17.62 0.11 19.46
C ILE A 442 -16.72 0.22 18.21
N LEU A 443 -15.42 -0.01 18.34
CA LEU A 443 -14.48 0.11 17.21
C LEU A 443 -14.61 -1.04 16.21
N GLU A 444 -15.04 -2.23 16.65
CA GLU A 444 -15.38 -3.36 15.77
C GLU A 444 -16.66 -3.12 14.95
N GLU A 445 -17.65 -2.47 15.53
CA GLU A 445 -18.91 -2.09 14.88
C GLU A 445 -19.22 -0.61 15.18
N PRO A 446 -18.61 0.32 14.42
CA PRO A 446 -18.78 1.74 14.66
C PRO A 446 -20.24 2.21 14.55
N PRO A 447 -20.62 3.30 15.27
CA PRO A 447 -21.98 3.81 15.21
C PRO A 447 -22.35 4.26 13.80
N ARG A 448 -23.57 3.98 13.40
CA ARG A 448 -24.14 4.44 12.13
C ARG A 448 -24.69 5.87 12.28
N GLY A 449 -24.78 6.61 11.17
CA GLY A 449 -25.45 7.90 11.14
C GLY A 449 -24.58 9.11 11.47
N GLY A 450 -23.25 9.04 11.19
CA GLY A 450 -22.39 10.23 11.19
C GLY A 450 -21.96 10.75 12.56
N CYS A 451 -22.08 9.95 13.63
CA CYS A 451 -21.52 10.29 14.93
C CYS A 451 -19.98 10.11 14.89
N THR A 452 -19.24 11.21 14.93
CA THR A 452 -17.77 11.22 14.94
C THR A 452 -17.18 11.27 16.35
N ASP A 453 -17.95 11.69 17.35
CA ASP A 453 -17.50 11.77 18.74
C ASP A 453 -17.58 10.41 19.44
N LEU A 454 -16.43 9.83 19.74
CA LEU A 454 -16.33 8.54 20.41
C LEU A 454 -16.87 8.58 21.86
N ALA A 455 -16.74 9.69 22.57
CA ALA A 455 -17.29 9.83 23.91
C ALA A 455 -18.82 9.75 23.91
N VAL A 456 -19.46 10.36 22.91
CA VAL A 456 -20.92 10.26 22.70
C VAL A 456 -21.31 8.81 22.37
N ALA A 457 -20.57 8.15 21.48
CA ALA A 457 -20.83 6.74 21.16
C ALA A 457 -20.67 5.85 22.40
N PHE A 458 -19.63 6.09 23.19
CA PHE A 458 -19.36 5.34 24.42
C PHE A 458 -20.46 5.48 25.47
N SER A 459 -21.10 6.64 25.55
CA SER A 459 -22.23 6.87 26.50
C SER A 459 -23.49 6.09 26.14
N ARG A 460 -23.60 5.61 24.88
CA ARG A 460 -24.79 4.88 24.42
C ARG A 460 -24.80 3.43 24.90
N ASN A 461 -25.98 2.91 25.18
CA ASN A 461 -26.22 1.50 25.50
C ASN A 461 -26.77 0.78 24.25
N HIS A 462 -25.86 0.23 23.44
CA HIS A 462 -26.25 -0.56 22.27
C HIS A 462 -26.15 -2.06 22.61
N PRO A 463 -27.23 -2.87 22.39
CA PRO A 463 -27.23 -4.28 22.80
C PRO A 463 -26.09 -5.11 22.19
N ALA A 464 -25.76 -4.89 20.95
CA ALA A 464 -24.67 -5.60 20.29
C ALA A 464 -23.30 -5.28 20.92
N TRP A 465 -23.04 -4.01 21.28
CA TRP A 465 -21.82 -3.62 21.99
C TRP A 465 -21.73 -4.21 23.37
N GLN A 466 -22.85 -4.24 24.10
CA GLN A 466 -22.92 -4.86 25.42
C GLN A 466 -22.62 -6.36 25.36
N GLN A 467 -23.26 -7.09 24.45
CA GLN A 467 -23.02 -8.51 24.24
C GLN A 467 -21.56 -8.79 23.87
N ARG A 468 -21.00 -7.99 22.96
CA ARG A 468 -19.62 -8.14 22.53
C ARG A 468 -18.63 -7.83 23.64
N SER A 469 -18.86 -6.77 24.40
CA SER A 469 -18.07 -6.40 25.58
C SER A 469 -18.02 -7.52 26.61
N GLN A 470 -19.17 -8.14 26.93
CA GLN A 470 -19.22 -9.28 27.83
C GLN A 470 -18.44 -10.49 27.37
N GLN A 471 -18.44 -10.77 26.04
CA GLN A 471 -17.62 -11.85 25.47
C GLN A 471 -16.12 -11.56 25.61
N LEU A 472 -15.69 -10.31 25.39
CA LEU A 472 -14.31 -9.89 25.57
C LEU A 472 -13.87 -9.97 27.04
N LEU A 473 -14.71 -9.55 27.97
CA LEU A 473 -14.44 -9.68 29.41
C LEU A 473 -14.28 -11.13 29.86
N LYS A 474 -15.10 -12.04 29.34
CA LYS A 474 -14.94 -13.49 29.58
C LYS A 474 -13.59 -14.00 29.10
N ARG A 475 -13.10 -13.52 27.94
CA ARG A 475 -11.78 -13.89 27.43
C ARG A 475 -10.64 -13.32 28.27
N LEU A 476 -10.84 -12.17 28.90
CA LEU A 476 -9.89 -11.56 29.82
C LEU A 476 -9.99 -12.14 31.24
N ASN A 477 -10.90 -13.11 31.50
CA ASN A 477 -11.19 -13.67 32.79
C ASN A 477 -11.65 -12.62 33.83
N VAL A 478 -12.29 -11.56 33.37
CA VAL A 478 -12.87 -10.51 34.22
C VAL A 478 -14.35 -10.77 34.42
N ARG A 479 -14.77 -10.83 35.67
CA ARG A 479 -16.17 -11.17 36.04
C ARG A 479 -17.05 -9.95 36.23
N SER A 480 -16.51 -8.83 36.66
CA SER A 480 -17.24 -7.60 36.93
C SER A 480 -16.35 -6.39 36.66
N GLY A 481 -16.95 -5.31 36.24
CA GLY A 481 -16.26 -4.03 35.97
C GLY A 481 -17.28 -3.05 35.42
N GLN A 482 -17.20 -1.79 35.88
CA GLN A 482 -17.99 -0.69 35.33
C GLN A 482 -17.11 0.13 34.37
N PRO A 483 -17.55 0.36 33.14
CA PRO A 483 -16.82 1.21 32.22
C PRO A 483 -16.73 2.65 32.72
N ASP A 484 -15.55 3.26 32.58
CA ASP A 484 -15.26 4.64 32.98
C ASP A 484 -14.79 5.48 31.81
N SER A 485 -15.52 6.54 31.50
CA SER A 485 -15.19 7.44 30.39
C SER A 485 -13.90 8.25 30.58
N THR A 486 -13.39 8.37 31.81
CA THR A 486 -12.12 9.06 32.08
C THR A 486 -10.90 8.29 31.61
N LEU A 487 -11.08 6.96 31.39
CA LEU A 487 -10.00 6.06 30.93
C LEU A 487 -9.91 5.91 29.42
N LEU A 488 -10.78 6.59 28.66
CA LEU A 488 -10.81 6.45 27.19
C LEU A 488 -9.49 6.84 26.53
N SER A 489 -8.93 8.00 26.89
CA SER A 489 -7.70 8.53 26.29
C SER A 489 -6.48 7.63 26.53
N PRO A 490 -6.14 7.23 27.76
CA PRO A 490 -4.99 6.37 28.00
C PRO A 490 -5.13 4.98 27.39
N LEU A 491 -6.32 4.39 27.36
CA LEU A 491 -6.55 3.10 26.74
C LEU A 491 -6.43 3.16 25.21
N LEU A 492 -7.03 4.17 24.59
CA LEU A 492 -6.88 4.38 23.15
C LEU A 492 -5.43 4.62 22.73
N ALA A 493 -4.67 5.36 23.54
CA ALA A 493 -3.27 5.64 23.28
C ALA A 493 -2.40 4.38 23.23
N GLN A 494 -2.78 3.31 23.94
CA GLN A 494 -2.09 2.02 23.88
C GLN A 494 -2.19 1.31 22.52
N ALA A 495 -3.21 1.65 21.74
CA ALA A 495 -3.47 1.02 20.44
C ALA A 495 -3.29 1.98 19.25
N PHE A 496 -3.44 3.27 19.47
CA PHE A 496 -3.55 4.28 18.43
C PHE A 496 -2.61 5.48 18.66
N ALA A 497 -1.46 5.27 19.29
CA ALA A 497 -0.48 6.34 19.53
C ALA A 497 -0.08 7.08 18.24
N ASP A 498 0.06 6.36 17.13
CA ASP A 498 0.37 6.88 15.80
C ASP A 498 -0.77 7.72 15.18
N ARG A 499 -1.96 7.66 15.77
CA ARG A 499 -3.18 8.38 15.34
C ARG A 499 -3.60 9.49 16.31
N ILE A 500 -2.74 9.84 17.26
CA ILE A 500 -2.85 11.11 17.98
C ILE A 500 -2.65 12.21 16.97
N ALA A 501 -3.50 13.25 17.05
CA ALA A 501 -3.58 14.28 16.04
C ALA A 501 -3.54 15.68 16.67
N ARG A 502 -2.81 16.57 16.04
CA ARG A 502 -2.77 17.99 16.37
C ARG A 502 -3.35 18.82 15.23
N ARG A 503 -4.19 19.79 15.59
CA ARG A 503 -4.78 20.72 14.61
C ARG A 503 -3.67 21.50 13.87
N ARG A 504 -3.81 21.62 12.57
CA ARG A 504 -2.94 22.42 11.71
C ARG A 504 -3.73 23.47 10.95
N GLY A 505 -3.46 24.74 11.19
CA GLY A 505 -4.12 25.84 10.49
C GLY A 505 -5.62 25.93 10.81
N GLN A 506 -6.46 25.61 9.83
CA GLN A 506 -7.93 25.74 9.91
C GLN A 506 -8.56 24.69 10.82
N GLU A 507 -9.77 24.98 11.34
CA GLU A 507 -10.60 24.03 12.07
C GLU A 507 -10.89 22.78 11.21
N GLY A 508 -10.92 21.63 11.87
CA GLY A 508 -11.14 20.35 11.22
C GLY A 508 -9.95 19.77 10.46
N ARG A 509 -8.80 20.46 10.39
CA ARG A 509 -7.59 19.95 9.75
C ARG A 509 -6.55 19.55 10.79
N TYR A 510 -6.03 18.33 10.65
CA TYR A 510 -5.13 17.72 11.62
C TYR A 510 -3.91 17.09 10.95
N GLN A 511 -2.82 17.05 11.71
CA GLN A 511 -1.68 16.19 11.41
C GLN A 511 -1.62 15.08 12.45
N LEU A 512 -1.45 13.84 12.00
CA LEU A 512 -1.32 12.67 12.86
C LEU A 512 0.13 12.47 13.32
N ALA A 513 0.31 11.74 14.41
CA ALA A 513 1.63 11.38 14.93
C ALA A 513 2.50 10.60 13.94
N ASN A 514 1.91 9.87 13.00
CA ASN A 514 2.61 9.21 11.89
C ASN A 514 2.97 10.16 10.72
N GLY A 515 2.66 11.44 10.82
CA GLY A 515 2.97 12.47 9.82
C GLY A 515 1.88 12.71 8.78
N MET A 516 0.83 11.89 8.75
CA MET A 516 -0.24 12.04 7.78
C MET A 516 -1.19 13.19 8.13
N GLY A 517 -1.82 13.75 7.08
CA GLY A 517 -2.94 14.66 7.24
C GLY A 517 -4.26 13.93 7.48
N ALA A 518 -5.11 14.51 8.31
CA ALA A 518 -6.47 14.03 8.55
C ALA A 518 -7.45 15.20 8.64
N MET A 519 -8.71 14.92 8.36
CA MET A 519 -9.75 15.95 8.34
C MET A 519 -11.08 15.46 8.90
N LEU A 520 -11.78 16.36 9.59
CA LEU A 520 -13.19 16.26 9.93
C LEU A 520 -14.01 17.13 8.96
N ASP A 521 -15.29 16.83 8.86
CA ASP A 521 -16.22 17.68 8.12
C ASP A 521 -16.28 19.07 8.77
N ALA A 522 -16.48 20.11 7.96
CA ALA A 522 -16.38 21.51 8.40
C ALA A 522 -17.33 21.87 9.56
N ASP A 523 -18.48 21.20 9.67
CA ASP A 523 -19.49 21.43 10.69
C ASP A 523 -19.33 20.56 11.93
N ASP A 524 -18.30 19.72 11.97
CA ASP A 524 -18.07 18.81 13.08
C ASP A 524 -17.51 19.55 14.30
N ALA A 525 -18.22 19.49 15.42
CA ALA A 525 -17.84 20.16 16.66
C ALA A 525 -16.47 19.70 17.21
N SER A 526 -16.05 18.45 16.92
CA SER A 526 -14.76 17.91 17.30
C SER A 526 -13.59 18.64 16.61
N GLY A 527 -13.83 19.29 15.49
CA GLY A 527 -12.85 20.06 14.71
C GLY A 527 -12.27 21.29 15.43
N ARG A 528 -12.89 21.72 16.53
CA ARG A 528 -12.44 22.87 17.36
C ARG A 528 -11.32 22.51 18.33
N HIS A 529 -11.14 21.25 18.66
CA HIS A 529 -10.11 20.83 19.62
C HIS A 529 -8.72 20.88 19.00
N GLU A 530 -7.73 21.31 19.77
CA GLU A 530 -6.33 21.34 19.30
C GLU A 530 -5.79 19.92 19.16
N TRP A 531 -6.12 19.05 20.10
CA TRP A 531 -5.65 17.67 20.11
C TRP A 531 -6.82 16.70 20.13
N LEU A 532 -6.66 15.60 19.37
CA LEU A 532 -7.58 14.47 19.41
C LEU A 532 -6.83 13.18 19.08
N ILE A 533 -7.49 12.06 19.34
CA ILE A 533 -7.07 10.75 18.84
C ILE A 533 -8.13 10.23 17.87
N ALA A 534 -7.71 9.75 16.72
CA ALA A 534 -8.60 9.31 15.64
C ALA A 534 -8.43 7.80 15.39
N PRO A 535 -9.09 6.94 16.15
CA PRO A 535 -8.95 5.49 16.01
C PRO A 535 -9.49 4.96 14.69
N LEU A 536 -10.45 5.64 14.08
CA LEU A 536 -11.05 5.22 12.81
C LEU A 536 -10.88 6.29 11.74
N LEU A 537 -10.13 5.94 10.71
CA LEU A 537 -9.77 6.79 9.59
C LEU A 537 -10.13 6.09 8.27
N LEU A 538 -10.54 6.86 7.29
CA LEU A 538 -10.79 6.38 5.94
C LEU A 538 -10.06 7.29 4.94
N GLN A 539 -9.24 6.73 4.10
CA GLN A 539 -8.59 7.48 3.03
C GLN A 539 -9.45 7.44 1.76
N GLY A 540 -9.91 8.61 1.31
CA GLY A 540 -10.63 8.77 0.05
C GLY A 540 -9.67 8.89 -1.14
N SER A 541 -10.20 8.73 -2.34
CA SER A 541 -9.46 8.90 -3.60
C SER A 541 -9.22 10.37 -3.97
N ALA A 542 -10.02 11.29 -3.41
CA ALA A 542 -10.05 12.70 -3.82
C ALA A 542 -9.20 13.64 -2.96
N SER A 543 -8.70 13.20 -1.81
CA SER A 543 -7.91 14.04 -0.89
C SER A 543 -6.69 13.29 -0.38
N PRO A 544 -5.54 13.96 -0.25
CA PRO A 544 -4.37 13.39 0.43
C PRO A 544 -4.62 13.19 1.94
N ASP A 545 -5.53 13.96 2.54
CA ASP A 545 -5.89 13.85 3.94
C ASP A 545 -6.94 12.76 4.15
N ALA A 546 -6.71 11.93 5.18
CA ALA A 546 -7.68 10.91 5.57
C ALA A 546 -8.89 11.53 6.26
N ARG A 547 -10.09 11.02 5.99
CA ARG A 547 -11.31 11.42 6.69
C ARG A 547 -11.36 10.74 8.05
N ILE A 548 -11.60 11.51 9.09
CA ILE A 548 -11.79 11.01 10.44
C ILE A 548 -13.25 10.55 10.58
N LEU A 549 -13.44 9.29 10.90
CA LEU A 549 -14.76 8.71 11.12
C LEU A 549 -15.14 8.65 12.61
N LEU A 550 -14.15 8.44 13.48
CA LEU A 550 -14.31 8.55 14.93
C LEU A 550 -13.10 9.26 15.51
N ALA A 551 -13.35 10.14 16.47
CA ALA A 551 -12.33 10.87 17.20
C ALA A 551 -12.72 11.01 18.67
N LEU A 552 -11.71 11.12 19.53
CA LEU A 552 -11.84 11.52 20.93
C LEU A 552 -10.99 12.76 21.17
N PRO A 553 -11.56 13.90 21.59
CA PRO A 553 -10.78 15.06 22.01
C PRO A 553 -9.83 14.72 23.17
N LEU A 554 -8.62 15.26 23.14
CA LEU A 554 -7.58 15.00 24.12
C LEU A 554 -7.15 16.26 24.86
N GLU A 555 -6.95 16.13 26.17
CA GLU A 555 -6.15 17.04 26.99
C GLU A 555 -4.71 16.50 27.00
N ILE A 556 -3.85 17.06 26.15
CA ILE A 556 -2.51 16.51 25.89
C ILE A 556 -1.65 16.44 27.16
N ASP A 557 -1.74 17.44 28.04
CA ASP A 557 -0.97 17.46 29.28
C ASP A 557 -1.40 16.34 30.25
N VAL A 558 -2.70 16.02 30.30
CA VAL A 558 -3.23 14.89 31.08
C VAL A 558 -2.76 13.57 30.48
N LEU A 559 -2.81 13.44 29.17
CA LEU A 559 -2.32 12.23 28.48
C LEU A 559 -0.82 12.01 28.75
N MET A 560 -0.03 13.07 28.75
CA MET A 560 1.42 12.97 29.00
C MET A 560 1.75 12.60 30.45
N GLN A 561 0.89 12.94 31.40
CA GLN A 561 1.03 12.50 32.79
C GLN A 561 0.64 11.03 32.99
N THR A 562 -0.36 10.56 32.27
CA THR A 562 -0.86 9.18 32.38
C THR A 562 -0.07 8.19 31.52
N CYS A 563 0.50 8.65 30.40
CA CYS A 563 1.24 7.84 29.43
C CYS A 563 2.58 8.51 29.05
N PRO A 564 3.50 8.71 30.01
CA PRO A 564 4.76 9.40 29.76
C PRO A 564 5.66 8.67 28.76
N GLU A 565 5.47 7.36 28.59
CA GLU A 565 6.18 6.51 27.63
C GLU A 565 5.91 6.87 26.15
N LEU A 566 4.84 7.60 25.87
CA LEU A 566 4.55 8.09 24.50
C LEU A 566 5.45 9.24 24.08
N LEU A 567 6.04 9.96 25.06
CA LEU A 567 6.91 11.09 24.79
C LEU A 567 8.31 10.63 24.42
N GLN A 568 8.73 11.02 23.25
CA GLN A 568 10.12 10.93 22.81
C GLN A 568 10.77 12.29 23.00
N GLN A 569 11.81 12.35 23.79
CA GLN A 569 12.61 13.55 23.96
C GLN A 569 13.82 13.45 23.05
N SER A 570 14.05 14.48 22.25
CA SER A 570 15.22 14.62 21.41
C SER A 570 15.78 16.03 21.55
N ASP A 571 17.07 16.08 21.75
CA ASP A 571 17.79 17.33 21.70
C ASP A 571 18.22 17.56 20.27
N THR A 572 17.79 18.66 19.69
CA THR A 572 18.07 19.00 18.30
C THR A 572 18.73 20.37 18.25
N ILE A 573 19.68 20.50 17.35
CA ILE A 573 20.27 21.79 17.03
C ILE A 573 19.82 22.09 15.60
N GLU A 574 19.06 23.15 15.43
CA GLU A 574 18.41 23.49 14.17
C GLU A 574 18.76 24.89 13.71
N TRP A 575 18.64 25.09 12.40
CA TRP A 575 18.72 26.40 11.81
C TRP A 575 17.48 27.23 12.13
N ASP A 576 17.71 28.40 12.76
CA ASP A 576 16.73 29.46 12.77
C ASP A 576 16.82 30.21 11.45
N GLU A 577 15.88 29.98 10.55
CA GLU A 577 15.86 30.63 9.22
C GLU A 577 15.72 32.15 9.32
N THR A 578 15.09 32.66 10.37
CA THR A 578 14.89 34.11 10.56
C THR A 578 16.15 34.80 11.06
N GLN A 579 16.94 34.13 11.87
CA GLN A 579 18.16 34.70 12.45
C GLN A 579 19.44 34.19 11.77
N GLY A 580 19.36 33.15 10.96
CA GLY A 580 20.49 32.50 10.31
C GLY A 580 21.52 31.91 11.30
N THR A 581 21.06 31.48 12.47
CA THR A 581 21.85 30.88 13.54
C THR A 581 21.37 29.52 13.94
N LEU A 582 22.21 28.74 14.61
CA LEU A 582 21.81 27.47 15.19
C LEU A 582 21.12 27.68 16.54
N LYS A 583 19.98 27.04 16.75
CA LYS A 583 19.29 26.99 18.05
C LYS A 583 19.29 25.56 18.57
N ALA A 584 19.73 25.40 19.79
CA ALA A 584 19.66 24.14 20.50
C ALA A 584 18.33 24.07 21.26
N LEU A 585 17.53 23.05 20.93
CA LEU A 585 16.18 22.87 21.43
C LEU A 585 15.99 21.44 21.92
N ARG A 586 15.35 21.30 23.07
CA ARG A 586 14.78 20.02 23.49
C ARG A 586 13.34 19.93 23.00
N ARG A 587 13.10 18.95 22.15
CA ARG A 587 11.75 18.69 21.65
C ARG A 587 11.19 17.44 22.33
N SER A 588 10.00 17.59 22.90
CA SER A 588 9.18 16.46 23.31
C SER A 588 8.17 16.17 22.21
N ARG A 589 8.22 14.98 21.65
CA ARG A 589 7.39 14.56 20.51
C ARG A 589 6.60 13.31 20.80
N ILE A 590 5.44 13.22 20.15
CA ILE A 590 4.71 11.96 19.95
C ILE A 590 4.79 11.66 18.45
N GLY A 591 5.59 10.70 18.06
CA GLY A 591 5.90 10.48 16.63
C GLY A 591 6.44 11.75 15.98
N GLN A 592 5.76 12.25 14.96
CA GLN A 592 6.14 13.48 14.25
C GLN A 592 5.54 14.76 14.87
N LEU A 593 4.63 14.63 15.83
CA LEU A 593 4.00 15.78 16.47
C LEU A 593 4.89 16.34 17.58
N THR A 594 5.20 17.61 17.49
CA THR A 594 5.89 18.34 18.56
C THR A 594 4.87 18.75 19.62
N VAL A 595 5.02 18.25 20.84
CA VAL A 595 4.18 18.60 21.99
C VAL A 595 4.73 19.82 22.69
N LYS A 596 6.04 19.82 22.96
CA LYS A 596 6.72 20.89 23.69
C LYS A 596 8.11 21.14 23.11
N VAL A 597 8.50 22.41 23.08
CA VAL A 597 9.84 22.86 22.69
C VAL A 597 10.42 23.69 23.82
N GLN A 598 11.62 23.35 24.27
CA GLN A 598 12.34 24.06 25.32
C GLN A 598 13.74 24.41 24.83
N PRO A 599 14.26 25.61 25.08
CA PRO A 599 15.65 25.91 24.79
C PRO A 599 16.59 25.04 25.64
N LEU A 600 17.65 24.54 25.02
CA LEU A 600 18.74 23.83 25.71
C LEU A 600 19.83 24.77 26.15
N ALA A 601 20.53 24.40 27.22
CA ALA A 601 21.78 25.04 27.59
C ALA A 601 22.83 24.95 26.46
N LYS A 602 23.83 25.79 26.44
CA LYS A 602 24.83 25.93 25.35
C LYS A 602 25.34 24.54 24.88
N PRO A 603 25.12 24.21 23.61
CA PRO A 603 25.67 22.98 23.03
C PRO A 603 27.19 23.06 22.89
N SER A 604 27.85 21.93 22.81
CA SER A 604 29.28 21.85 22.50
C SER A 604 29.56 22.23 21.04
N GLU A 605 30.78 22.63 20.76
CA GLU A 605 31.19 22.95 19.37
C GLU A 605 31.01 21.75 18.43
N GLU A 606 31.25 20.54 18.91
CA GLU A 606 31.08 19.31 18.16
C GLU A 606 29.61 19.07 17.80
N GLU A 607 28.69 19.29 18.73
CA GLU A 607 27.23 19.17 18.47
C GLU A 607 26.75 20.21 17.47
N LEU A 608 27.28 21.43 17.55
CA LEU A 608 26.99 22.53 16.61
C LEU A 608 27.49 22.18 15.19
N HIS A 609 28.70 21.67 15.07
CA HIS A 609 29.25 21.24 13.79
C HIS A 609 28.45 20.11 13.19
N GLN A 610 28.11 19.10 13.99
CA GLN A 610 27.30 17.98 13.51
C GLN A 610 25.92 18.42 13.02
N ALA A 611 25.29 19.33 13.76
CA ALA A 611 23.99 19.89 13.36
C ALA A 611 24.10 20.69 12.06
N MET A 612 25.19 21.40 11.86
CA MET A 612 25.44 22.15 10.64
C MET A 612 25.66 21.22 9.44
N LEU A 613 26.44 20.16 9.62
CA LEU A 613 26.64 19.15 8.59
C LEU A 613 25.32 18.46 8.20
N ASN A 614 24.48 18.13 9.19
CA ASN A 614 23.16 17.56 8.94
C ASN A 614 22.27 18.55 8.18
N GLY A 615 22.30 19.84 8.55
CA GLY A 615 21.57 20.87 7.81
C GLY A 615 22.01 21.00 6.35
N ILE A 616 23.31 20.85 6.09
CA ILE A 616 23.85 20.82 4.71
C ILE A 616 23.37 19.57 3.97
N ARG A 617 23.32 18.39 4.61
CA ARG A 617 22.78 17.17 4.01
C ARG A 617 21.32 17.32 3.62
N ASP A 618 20.52 17.94 4.49
CA ASP A 618 19.09 18.12 4.26
C ASP A 618 18.76 19.15 3.17
N LYS A 619 19.54 20.25 3.13
CA LYS A 619 19.31 21.38 2.22
C LYS A 619 20.16 21.35 0.95
N GLY A 620 21.16 20.47 0.90
CA GLY A 620 22.10 20.32 -0.22
C GLY A 620 23.28 21.26 -0.14
N LEU A 621 24.24 21.02 -1.03
CA LEU A 621 25.49 21.79 -1.15
C LEU A 621 25.29 23.27 -1.53
N SER A 622 24.09 23.65 -1.96
CA SER A 622 23.72 25.04 -2.27
C SER A 622 23.76 25.98 -1.05
N MET A 623 23.79 25.43 0.17
CA MET A 623 24.05 26.23 1.39
C MET A 623 25.45 26.81 1.44
N LEU A 624 26.42 26.21 0.75
CA LEU A 624 27.79 26.69 0.67
C LEU A 624 27.94 27.75 -0.44
N ASN A 625 28.97 28.59 -0.31
CA ASN A 625 29.26 29.56 -1.35
C ASN A 625 30.18 28.95 -2.42
N TRP A 626 29.59 28.45 -3.47
CA TRP A 626 30.29 27.91 -4.63
C TRP A 626 30.76 29.05 -5.53
N THR A 627 32.03 29.39 -5.40
CA THR A 627 32.64 30.31 -6.37
C THR A 627 32.90 29.59 -7.71
N PRO A 628 33.01 30.35 -8.82
CA PRO A 628 33.36 29.75 -10.10
C PRO A 628 34.66 28.93 -10.07
N GLU A 629 35.63 29.37 -9.26
CA GLU A 629 36.90 28.66 -9.07
C GLU A 629 36.74 27.34 -8.33
N ALA A 630 35.87 27.32 -7.29
CA ALA A 630 35.58 26.12 -6.52
C ALA A 630 34.86 25.10 -7.38
N GLU A 631 33.91 25.54 -8.20
CA GLU A 631 33.17 24.66 -9.12
C GLU A 631 34.08 24.12 -10.22
N GLN A 632 34.94 24.93 -10.79
CA GLN A 632 35.94 24.48 -11.78
C GLN A 632 36.94 23.48 -11.16
N PHE A 633 37.32 23.65 -9.91
CA PHE A 633 38.15 22.68 -9.22
C PHE A 633 37.45 21.33 -9.02
N ARG A 634 36.16 21.35 -8.63
CA ARG A 634 35.31 20.15 -8.53
C ARG A 634 35.22 19.43 -9.86
N LEU A 635 34.92 20.17 -10.93
CA LEU A 635 34.81 19.62 -12.28
C LEU A 635 36.14 19.03 -12.79
N ARG A 636 37.28 19.65 -12.46
CA ARG A 636 38.60 19.09 -12.77
C ARG A 636 38.82 17.74 -12.10
N LEU A 637 38.41 17.60 -10.82
CA LEU A 637 38.50 16.33 -10.12
C LEU A 637 37.58 15.27 -10.71
N HIS A 638 36.35 15.65 -11.05
CA HIS A 638 35.39 14.76 -11.72
C HIS A 638 35.96 14.25 -13.06
N CYS A 639 36.48 15.16 -13.86
CA CYS A 639 37.13 14.80 -15.12
C CYS A 639 38.38 13.93 -14.93
N ALA A 640 39.17 14.19 -13.89
CA ALA A 640 40.35 13.39 -13.57
C ALA A 640 39.97 11.94 -13.26
N ALA A 641 38.93 11.73 -12.47
CA ALA A 641 38.40 10.40 -12.17
C ALA A 641 37.93 9.66 -13.44
N THR A 642 37.36 10.39 -14.40
CA THR A 642 36.90 9.82 -15.66
C THR A 642 38.04 9.52 -16.66
N TRP A 643 39.01 10.44 -16.79
CA TRP A 643 40.04 10.34 -17.84
C TRP A 643 41.31 9.66 -17.39
N LEU A 644 41.56 9.64 -16.08
CA LEU A 644 42.74 9.03 -15.46
C LEU A 644 42.34 8.09 -14.32
N PRO A 645 41.55 7.05 -14.63
CA PRO A 645 40.96 6.16 -13.60
C PRO A 645 42.00 5.27 -12.89
N GLU A 646 43.21 5.21 -13.40
CA GLU A 646 44.36 4.50 -12.78
C GLU A 646 44.86 5.15 -11.51
N TYR A 647 44.45 6.39 -11.22
CA TYR A 647 44.73 7.08 -9.96
C TYR A 647 43.49 7.12 -9.09
N ASP A 648 43.64 7.02 -7.80
CA ASP A 648 42.55 6.99 -6.82
C ASP A 648 42.03 8.40 -6.50
N TRP A 649 41.27 8.97 -7.45
CA TRP A 649 40.67 10.28 -7.25
C TRP A 649 39.45 10.21 -6.34
N PRO A 650 39.29 11.21 -5.41
CA PRO A 650 38.08 11.26 -4.60
C PRO A 650 36.85 11.54 -5.45
N ALA A 651 35.74 10.90 -5.12
CA ALA A 651 34.44 11.18 -5.72
C ALA A 651 33.95 12.58 -5.30
N VAL A 652 33.51 13.38 -6.27
CA VAL A 652 33.11 14.78 -6.08
C VAL A 652 31.72 15.10 -6.69
N ASP A 653 30.92 14.07 -6.97
CA ASP A 653 29.51 14.25 -7.19
C ASP A 653 28.80 14.71 -5.91
N GLU A 654 27.60 15.27 -6.05
CA GLU A 654 26.88 15.87 -4.92
C GLU A 654 26.62 14.87 -3.79
N ASP A 655 26.21 13.65 -4.14
CA ASP A 655 25.90 12.61 -3.13
C ASP A 655 27.16 12.20 -2.36
N SER A 656 28.29 12.03 -3.06
CA SER A 656 29.57 11.69 -2.46
C SER A 656 30.12 12.80 -1.55
N LEU A 657 29.99 14.05 -1.97
CA LEU A 657 30.40 15.19 -1.18
C LEU A 657 29.52 15.36 0.05
N LEU A 658 28.21 15.16 -0.05
CA LEU A 658 27.29 15.18 1.10
C LEU A 658 27.57 14.03 2.07
N ALA A 659 27.93 12.85 1.56
CA ALA A 659 28.28 11.69 2.38
C ALA A 659 29.59 11.88 3.14
N THR A 660 30.53 12.68 2.62
CA THR A 660 31.91 12.84 3.17
C THR A 660 32.20 14.21 3.76
N LEU A 661 31.16 14.95 4.18
CA LEU A 661 31.30 16.30 4.75
C LEU A 661 32.28 16.36 5.94
N GLU A 662 32.34 15.33 6.75
CA GLU A 662 33.24 15.21 7.89
C GLU A 662 34.71 15.20 7.46
N THR A 663 35.00 14.69 6.27
CA THR A 663 36.35 14.54 5.76
C THR A 663 36.87 15.84 5.14
N TRP A 664 36.07 16.52 4.35
CA TRP A 664 36.58 17.65 3.56
C TRP A 664 36.10 19.01 4.06
N LEU A 665 34.90 19.11 4.68
CA LEU A 665 34.34 20.41 5.10
C LEU A 665 34.58 20.68 6.60
N LEU A 666 34.33 19.67 7.45
CA LEU A 666 34.43 19.81 8.91
C LEU A 666 35.79 20.36 9.38
N PRO A 667 36.93 19.98 8.83
CA PRO A 667 38.24 20.56 9.26
C PRO A 667 38.36 22.08 9.08
N HIS A 668 37.51 22.64 8.23
CA HIS A 668 37.48 24.08 7.93
C HIS A 668 36.38 24.85 8.67
N MET A 669 35.61 24.17 9.55
CA MET A 669 34.42 24.73 10.19
C MET A 669 34.68 25.31 11.59
N SER A 670 35.91 25.40 12.06
CA SER A 670 36.22 25.98 13.36
C SER A 670 35.60 27.38 13.49
N GLY A 671 34.80 27.61 14.55
CA GLY A 671 34.10 28.88 14.77
C GLY A 671 32.93 29.19 13.83
N VAL A 672 32.51 28.24 12.99
CA VAL A 672 31.38 28.38 12.06
C VAL A 672 30.07 27.95 12.74
N HIS A 673 29.28 28.92 13.23
CA HIS A 673 28.04 28.68 13.99
C HIS A 673 26.83 29.42 13.38
N SER A 674 26.96 29.96 12.19
CA SER A 674 25.89 30.68 11.50
C SER A 674 25.95 30.48 10.00
N LEU A 675 24.83 30.71 9.33
CA LEU A 675 24.76 30.68 7.86
C LEU A 675 25.71 31.68 7.21
N ARG A 676 25.87 32.85 7.83
CA ARG A 676 26.82 33.89 7.38
C ARG A 676 28.25 33.37 7.41
N ALA A 677 28.65 32.73 8.52
CA ALA A 677 29.97 32.15 8.67
C ALA A 677 30.19 30.96 7.69
N LEU A 678 29.16 30.14 7.49
CA LEU A 678 29.18 29.03 6.52
C LEU A 678 29.37 29.54 5.09
N LYS A 679 28.67 30.59 4.69
CA LYS A 679 28.82 31.23 3.37
C LYS A 679 30.15 31.95 3.18
N ALA A 680 30.81 32.30 4.26
CA ALA A 680 32.18 32.88 4.20
C ALA A 680 33.30 31.82 4.06
N LEU A 681 32.95 30.56 4.19
CA LEU A 681 33.89 29.46 4.12
C LEU A 681 34.41 29.27 2.69
N ASN A 682 35.73 29.10 2.57
CA ASN A 682 36.35 28.86 1.25
C ASN A 682 36.17 27.38 0.81
N VAL A 683 35.13 27.13 0.04
CA VAL A 683 34.79 25.77 -0.46
C VAL A 683 35.94 25.22 -1.32
N GLY A 684 36.53 26.03 -2.17
CA GLY A 684 37.66 25.62 -2.99
C GLY A 684 38.86 25.13 -2.19
N GLN A 685 39.18 25.79 -1.07
CA GLN A 685 40.22 25.33 -0.18
C GLN A 685 39.85 24.05 0.56
N ALA A 686 38.60 23.92 0.97
CA ALA A 686 38.12 22.71 1.59
C ALA A 686 38.18 21.51 0.65
N LEU A 687 37.82 21.67 -0.61
CA LEU A 687 37.92 20.63 -1.63
C LEU A 687 39.38 20.23 -1.93
N ARG A 688 40.28 21.18 -1.90
CA ARG A 688 41.73 20.89 -2.04
C ARG A 688 42.26 20.00 -0.92
N GLY A 689 41.66 20.07 0.26
CA GLY A 689 41.95 19.21 1.40
C GLY A 689 41.62 17.71 1.18
N LEU A 690 40.84 17.37 0.14
CA LEU A 690 40.60 15.99 -0.26
C LEU A 690 41.84 15.34 -0.89
N LEU A 691 42.80 16.13 -1.39
CA LEU A 691 43.97 15.65 -2.08
C LEU A 691 45.22 15.88 -1.24
N ASP A 692 46.11 14.90 -1.23
CA ASP A 692 47.46 15.13 -0.76
C ASP A 692 48.26 15.99 -1.75
N TRP A 693 49.44 16.42 -1.35
CA TRP A 693 50.26 17.31 -2.15
C TRP A 693 50.66 16.67 -3.54
N SER A 694 50.91 15.36 -3.56
CA SER A 694 51.31 14.67 -4.78
C SER A 694 50.14 14.57 -5.77
N MET A 695 48.96 14.34 -5.28
CA MET A 695 47.73 14.32 -6.07
C MET A 695 47.37 15.71 -6.61
N LEU A 696 47.53 16.76 -5.80
CA LEU A 696 47.35 18.14 -6.26
C LEU A 696 48.31 18.50 -7.37
N GLN A 697 49.59 18.17 -7.23
CA GLN A 697 50.57 18.40 -8.31
C GLN A 697 50.23 17.63 -9.60
N ARG A 698 49.78 16.40 -9.44
CA ARG A 698 49.34 15.57 -10.57
C ARG A 698 48.13 16.18 -11.26
N LEU A 699 47.13 16.60 -10.51
CA LEU A 699 45.98 17.28 -11.06
C LEU A 699 46.36 18.53 -11.83
N ASP A 700 47.29 19.32 -11.28
CA ASP A 700 47.72 20.57 -11.94
C ASP A 700 48.59 20.32 -13.18
N SER A 701 49.30 19.20 -13.25
CA SER A 701 50.08 18.84 -14.42
C SER A 701 49.22 18.19 -15.50
N GLU A 702 48.32 17.28 -15.14
CA GLU A 702 47.55 16.47 -16.10
C GLU A 702 46.26 17.17 -16.55
N LEU A 703 45.60 17.86 -15.67
CA LEU A 703 44.41 18.66 -15.94
C LEU A 703 44.59 20.11 -15.48
N PRO A 704 45.45 20.88 -16.15
CA PRO A 704 45.76 22.23 -15.69
C PRO A 704 44.56 23.16 -15.71
N ALA A 705 44.51 24.12 -14.79
CA ALA A 705 43.46 25.14 -14.78
C ALA A 705 43.57 26.12 -15.96
N HIS A 706 44.74 26.27 -16.51
CA HIS A 706 45.00 27.17 -17.66
C HIS A 706 45.89 26.47 -18.68
N TYR A 707 45.66 26.80 -19.92
CA TYR A 707 46.55 26.44 -21.01
C TYR A 707 47.39 27.66 -21.45
N THR A 708 48.68 27.46 -21.65
CA THR A 708 49.53 28.50 -22.18
C THR A 708 49.55 28.43 -23.71
N VAL A 709 48.91 29.38 -24.35
CA VAL A 709 48.79 29.44 -25.80
C VAL A 709 50.13 29.91 -26.43
N PRO A 710 50.35 29.75 -27.77
CA PRO A 710 51.63 30.09 -28.40
C PRO A 710 52.13 31.53 -28.13
N THR A 711 51.25 32.49 -27.88
CA THR A 711 51.65 33.85 -27.50
C THR A 711 52.15 33.99 -26.08
N GLY A 712 52.13 32.95 -25.25
CA GLY A 712 52.46 32.99 -23.86
C GLY A 712 51.32 33.41 -22.93
N SER A 713 50.13 33.70 -23.45
CA SER A 713 48.95 33.97 -22.63
C SER A 713 48.51 32.70 -21.91
N ARG A 714 48.15 32.87 -20.65
CA ARG A 714 47.50 31.82 -19.88
C ARG A 714 45.98 31.96 -19.96
N ILE A 715 45.34 31.05 -20.66
CA ILE A 715 43.88 31.06 -20.84
C ILE A 715 43.28 29.95 -19.99
N ALA A 716 42.21 30.27 -19.26
CA ALA A 716 41.52 29.32 -18.41
C ALA A 716 40.84 28.23 -19.25
N ILE A 717 41.05 26.98 -18.85
CA ILE A 717 40.35 25.83 -19.40
C ILE A 717 39.03 25.71 -18.62
N ARG A 718 37.91 25.63 -19.33
CA ARG A 718 36.60 25.37 -18.74
C ARG A 718 36.31 23.89 -18.80
N TYR A 719 36.22 23.29 -17.64
CA TYR A 719 35.87 21.89 -17.46
C TYR A 719 34.35 21.75 -17.32
N HIS A 720 33.78 20.67 -17.82
CA HIS A 720 32.38 20.34 -17.83
C HIS A 720 32.21 18.89 -17.37
N GLU A 721 31.04 18.54 -16.84
CA GLU A 721 30.74 17.20 -16.30
C GLU A 721 30.65 16.17 -17.44
N ASP A 722 29.86 16.50 -18.48
CA ASP A 722 29.54 15.57 -19.57
C ASP A 722 30.12 16.00 -20.94
N ASN A 723 30.83 17.12 -21.02
CA ASN A 723 31.37 17.66 -22.23
C ASN A 723 32.89 17.76 -22.18
N PRO A 724 33.57 17.73 -23.34
CA PRO A 724 35.01 17.97 -23.41
C PRO A 724 35.40 19.35 -22.88
N PRO A 725 36.61 19.48 -22.35
CA PRO A 725 37.08 20.74 -21.80
C PRO A 725 37.25 21.78 -22.91
N ALA A 726 36.85 23.01 -22.65
CA ALA A 726 36.82 24.09 -23.64
C ALA A 726 37.86 25.18 -23.36
N LEU A 727 38.48 25.69 -24.39
CA LEU A 727 39.39 26.80 -24.33
C LEU A 727 38.91 27.93 -25.27
N ALA A 728 38.46 29.04 -24.70
CA ALA A 728 38.05 30.20 -25.46
C ALA A 728 39.24 31.14 -25.69
N VAL A 729 39.70 31.22 -26.89
CA VAL A 729 40.93 31.91 -27.27
C VAL A 729 40.80 32.69 -28.59
N ARG A 730 41.45 33.83 -28.70
CA ARG A 730 41.51 34.53 -29.97
C ARG A 730 42.29 33.67 -30.98
N MET A 731 41.73 33.52 -32.17
CA MET A 731 42.28 32.66 -33.24
C MET A 731 43.74 32.96 -33.52
N GLN A 732 44.11 34.24 -33.48
CA GLN A 732 45.48 34.69 -33.76
C GLN A 732 46.52 34.27 -32.70
N GLU A 733 46.06 34.01 -31.47
CA GLU A 733 46.91 33.52 -30.40
C GLU A 733 47.22 32.02 -30.55
N MET A 734 46.49 31.33 -31.44
CA MET A 734 46.67 29.92 -31.76
C MET A 734 47.50 29.71 -33.02
N PHE A 735 47.88 30.76 -33.75
CA PHE A 735 48.79 30.63 -34.90
C PHE A 735 50.13 30.03 -34.47
N GLY A 736 50.68 29.17 -35.27
CA GLY A 736 51.85 28.38 -34.98
C GLY A 736 51.56 27.06 -34.26
N GLU A 737 50.33 26.83 -33.86
CA GLU A 737 49.89 25.56 -33.29
C GLU A 737 49.26 24.69 -34.38
N ALA A 738 49.95 23.60 -34.75
CA ALA A 738 49.53 22.74 -35.86
C ALA A 738 48.51 21.68 -35.44
N ARG A 739 48.49 21.30 -34.17
CA ARG A 739 47.67 20.24 -33.65
C ARG A 739 46.80 20.76 -32.50
N THR A 740 45.67 20.06 -32.26
CA THR A 740 44.82 20.37 -31.15
C THR A 740 45.55 20.12 -29.80
N PRO A 741 45.59 21.09 -28.89
CA PRO A 741 46.14 20.86 -27.58
C PRO A 741 45.40 19.76 -26.84
N THR A 742 46.14 18.91 -26.12
CA THR A 742 45.59 17.82 -25.34
C THR A 742 45.94 17.94 -23.87
N ILE A 743 45.13 17.36 -23.01
CA ILE A 743 45.36 17.20 -21.57
C ILE A 743 45.23 15.73 -21.17
N ALA A 744 45.39 15.42 -19.89
CA ALA A 744 45.27 14.06 -19.38
C ALA A 744 46.15 13.05 -20.11
N GLN A 745 47.45 13.31 -20.15
CA GLN A 745 48.43 12.46 -20.85
C GLN A 745 48.17 12.29 -22.37
N GLY A 746 47.59 13.31 -23.00
CA GLY A 746 47.24 13.26 -24.42
C GLY A 746 45.94 12.58 -24.76
N ARG A 747 45.18 12.12 -23.75
CA ARG A 747 43.93 11.36 -23.95
C ARG A 747 42.74 12.23 -24.36
N VAL A 748 42.77 13.52 -23.95
CA VAL A 748 41.59 14.40 -24.11
C VAL A 748 42.01 15.64 -24.90
N PRO A 749 41.53 15.85 -26.13
CA PRO A 749 41.70 17.07 -26.87
C PRO A 749 40.83 18.19 -26.28
N LEU A 750 41.38 19.42 -26.26
CA LEU A 750 40.62 20.59 -25.90
C LEU A 750 39.66 20.99 -27.04
N VAL A 751 38.46 21.37 -26.70
CA VAL A 751 37.56 22.03 -27.66
C VAL A 751 37.97 23.50 -27.72
N LEU A 752 38.40 23.95 -28.88
CA LEU A 752 38.84 25.33 -29.08
C LEU A 752 37.63 26.17 -29.53
N GLU A 753 37.26 27.12 -28.72
CA GLU A 753 36.32 28.19 -29.10
C GLU A 753 37.16 29.37 -29.63
N LEU A 754 37.36 29.38 -30.94
CA LEU A 754 38.18 30.39 -31.60
C LEU A 754 37.39 31.70 -31.69
N LEU A 755 38.00 32.76 -31.15
CA LEU A 755 37.38 34.07 -31.06
C LEU A 755 38.02 35.06 -32.04
N SER A 756 37.22 36.04 -32.49
CA SER A 756 37.69 37.18 -33.25
C SER A 756 38.58 38.09 -32.38
N PRO A 757 39.32 39.05 -32.99
CA PRO A 757 40.07 40.07 -32.26
C PRO A 757 39.24 40.84 -31.22
N ALA A 758 37.95 41.00 -31.48
CA ALA A 758 36.96 41.60 -30.56
C ALA A 758 36.34 40.60 -29.58
N GLN A 759 36.87 39.40 -29.42
CA GLN A 759 36.40 38.32 -28.52
C GLN A 759 34.99 37.82 -28.85
N ARG A 760 34.59 37.82 -30.13
CA ARG A 760 33.33 37.24 -30.58
C ARG A 760 33.58 35.81 -31.09
N PRO A 761 32.70 34.86 -30.77
CA PRO A 761 32.83 33.49 -31.27
C PRO A 761 32.86 33.45 -32.81
N LEU A 762 33.83 32.74 -33.36
CA LEU A 762 33.97 32.49 -34.81
C LEU A 762 33.76 31.03 -35.17
N GLN A 763 34.44 30.13 -34.44
CA GLN A 763 34.43 28.72 -34.74
C GLN A 763 34.67 27.91 -33.45
N VAL A 764 34.03 26.79 -33.37
CA VAL A 764 34.30 25.77 -32.34
C VAL A 764 34.86 24.54 -33.04
N THR A 765 36.01 24.06 -32.62
CA THR A 765 36.63 22.88 -33.18
C THR A 765 37.34 22.03 -32.12
N SER A 766 37.22 20.72 -32.24
CA SER A 766 38.01 19.73 -31.51
C SER A 766 39.22 19.21 -32.33
N ASP A 767 39.30 19.60 -33.59
CA ASP A 767 40.42 19.27 -34.48
C ASP A 767 40.94 20.53 -35.18
N LEU A 768 41.97 21.10 -34.58
CA LEU A 768 42.59 22.33 -35.07
C LEU A 768 43.26 22.12 -36.45
N SER A 769 43.90 20.97 -36.66
CA SER A 769 44.54 20.66 -37.94
C SER A 769 43.53 20.61 -39.08
N ALA A 770 42.41 19.89 -38.87
CA ALA A 770 41.34 19.83 -39.86
C ALA A 770 40.72 21.21 -40.13
N PHE A 771 40.55 22.02 -39.05
CA PHE A 771 40.07 23.39 -39.17
C PHE A 771 41.00 24.25 -40.04
N TRP A 772 42.35 24.22 -39.79
CA TRP A 772 43.31 24.99 -40.57
C TRP A 772 43.34 24.62 -42.06
N GLN A 773 43.12 23.35 -42.34
CA GLN A 773 43.13 22.85 -43.73
C GLN A 773 41.77 23.05 -44.46
N GLY A 774 40.70 23.17 -43.73
CA GLY A 774 39.36 23.24 -44.26
C GLY A 774 38.69 24.61 -44.12
N SER A 775 37.79 24.73 -43.14
CA SER A 775 36.90 25.86 -42.94
C SER A 775 37.57 27.18 -42.55
N TYR A 776 38.87 27.14 -42.17
CA TYR A 776 39.61 28.37 -41.90
C TYR A 776 39.62 29.35 -43.07
N ARG A 777 39.65 28.87 -44.32
CA ARG A 777 39.70 29.75 -45.53
C ARG A 777 38.44 30.63 -45.62
N GLU A 778 37.30 30.12 -45.28
CA GLU A 778 36.06 30.89 -45.27
C GLU A 778 36.09 31.95 -44.16
N VAL A 779 36.49 31.54 -42.95
CA VAL A 779 36.64 32.44 -41.80
C VAL A 779 37.70 33.51 -42.08
N GLN A 780 38.81 33.15 -42.70
CA GLN A 780 39.87 34.06 -43.08
C GLN A 780 39.33 35.16 -44.03
N LYS A 781 38.56 34.76 -45.07
CA LYS A 781 37.99 35.67 -46.04
C LYS A 781 37.03 36.70 -45.38
N GLU A 782 36.16 36.20 -44.51
CA GLU A 782 35.26 37.04 -43.76
C GLU A 782 36.01 38.00 -42.81
N MET A 783 37.00 37.47 -42.11
CA MET A 783 37.73 38.22 -41.08
C MET A 783 38.70 39.23 -41.66
N LYS A 784 39.26 38.94 -42.83
CA LYS A 784 40.05 39.95 -43.60
C LYS A 784 39.23 41.19 -43.94
N GLY A 785 37.96 41.01 -44.29
CA GLY A 785 37.04 42.12 -44.53
C GLY A 785 36.67 42.88 -43.25
N ARG A 786 36.40 42.18 -42.18
CA ARG A 786 35.90 42.75 -40.93
C ARG A 786 37.00 43.34 -40.03
N TYR A 787 38.21 42.69 -40.03
CA TYR A 787 39.36 43.10 -39.21
C TYR A 787 40.62 43.22 -40.07
N PRO A 788 40.68 44.16 -41.05
CA PRO A 788 41.78 44.26 -42.03
C PRO A 788 43.11 44.61 -41.40
N LYS A 789 43.12 45.20 -40.22
CA LYS A 789 44.35 45.59 -39.49
C LYS A 789 45.03 44.44 -38.76
N HIS A 790 44.38 43.28 -38.68
CA HIS A 790 44.90 42.07 -38.02
C HIS A 790 45.53 41.12 -39.02
N VAL A 791 46.34 40.20 -38.51
CA VAL A 791 47.00 39.15 -39.31
C VAL A 791 46.08 38.00 -39.62
N TRP A 792 45.92 37.67 -40.89
CA TRP A 792 45.10 36.54 -41.36
C TRP A 792 45.94 35.76 -42.43
N PRO A 793 46.85 34.87 -42.00
CA PRO A 793 47.81 34.21 -42.89
C PRO A 793 47.09 33.11 -43.68
N ASP A 794 47.72 32.71 -44.78
CA ASP A 794 47.27 31.58 -45.62
C ASP A 794 47.70 30.21 -45.01
N ASP A 795 48.75 30.21 -44.22
CA ASP A 795 49.24 29.05 -43.44
C ASP A 795 49.28 29.40 -41.95
N PRO A 796 48.17 29.28 -41.25
CA PRO A 796 48.09 29.65 -39.86
C PRO A 796 48.89 28.72 -38.96
N ALA A 797 49.08 27.44 -39.34
CA ALA A 797 49.81 26.48 -38.53
C ALA A 797 51.32 26.81 -38.41
N ASN A 798 51.86 27.47 -39.41
CA ASN A 798 53.30 27.83 -39.46
C ASN A 798 53.54 29.35 -39.31
N THR A 799 52.55 30.12 -38.94
CA THR A 799 52.65 31.57 -38.75
C THR A 799 52.87 31.91 -37.27
N ALA A 800 53.73 32.91 -37.03
CA ALA A 800 53.93 33.37 -35.63
C ALA A 800 52.62 33.88 -34.99
N PRO A 801 52.32 33.48 -33.75
CA PRO A 801 51.13 33.91 -33.02
C PRO A 801 51.23 35.40 -32.66
N THR A 802 50.11 36.09 -32.57
CA THR A 802 50.08 37.53 -32.26
C THR A 802 48.82 37.93 -31.51
N ARG A 803 48.98 38.92 -30.63
CA ARG A 803 47.88 39.64 -29.98
C ARG A 803 47.67 41.03 -30.64
N ARG A 804 48.55 41.44 -31.52
CA ARG A 804 48.62 42.79 -32.04
C ARG A 804 48.13 42.90 -33.46
N THR A 805 47.91 44.12 -33.91
CA THR A 805 47.63 44.42 -35.28
C THR A 805 48.91 44.33 -36.16
N LYS A 806 48.78 44.24 -37.47
CA LYS A 806 49.86 44.12 -38.41
C LYS A 806 50.99 45.18 -38.26
N LYS A 807 50.70 46.33 -37.72
CA LYS A 807 51.64 47.42 -37.47
C LYS A 807 52.61 47.16 -36.30
N TYR A 808 52.29 46.21 -35.43
CA TYR A 808 53.03 45.89 -34.21
C TYR A 808 53.31 44.40 -33.99
N SER A 809 53.00 43.53 -34.99
CA SER A 809 53.28 42.09 -35.01
C SER A 809 54.62 41.75 -35.60
#